data_09ab57cfd5b7b3aca2d3e4fc1072d68e
#
_entry.id   09ab57cfd5b7b3aca2d3e4fc1072d68e
#
_cell.length_a   1.000
_cell.length_b   1.000
_cell.length_c   1.000
_cell.angle_alpha   90.00
_cell.angle_beta   90.00
_cell.angle_gamma   90.00
#
_symmetry.space_group_name_H-M   'P 1'
#
loop_
_entity.id
_entity.type
_entity.pdbx_description
1 polymer ?
#
loop_
_entity_poly.entity_id
_entity_poly.type
_entity_poly.pdbx_seq_one_letter_code
_entity_poly.pdbx_strand_id
1 'polypeptide(L)'
;MGVNVGVGRDGEDSKPKYLFNFPTQTNEVRESLEDFQRFIGRAAWEKAFQSLDTVRKAPAGKLIAGNDRFALPIEFRLRQTLVEMPPAGREAYRLFYDAAAKKLLDEATGDKELANLQQIVSGYFTTSVGDVAADRLGDLHFQRGEMQAAGDCWQMILRYLPDSQIPRPMLLVKTAIALSRQGRWAEFREIEKSVAERYAREKVILGGKEVEAAAHLAELASKAPTTVASTDLPNDIPLSDDAAPLWQFRFLTAAAGKSLNQIGRNWGWGRMPISEMVPAATVDGSRLYLNFVGYHAAVDLTNGKLVWRSGKFHDIAQQLQDKYYLFPEQFALVPGDGWLASVFKDPKNLGNHGQPFWLGRFDAASGKPGWSSDSVGALKAYSICGSPLIVGDRIYVTANKTDNQTELHLLAVGATDGRVIWTTHLGTSQVDQSQMYYRRTAQPSILHYGDALFIDTQGGGLAAVGMDKGELRWGFNYEAEAPSQEYWNNPNLGLETSGAPVLHNGVLYVKGMRSTRLCAVDLAAAKLVWERPVSKSAVALSIDGQHMLLGGDELTALDLNNQRLVWATRLPLATGWTRPAVTKNRIYQFTPRGIFVLDKQNGDRLALARGADLESLGGMVILTQHGLLTVSNLAVTCYPLSPTTSTAQASAAPVGQTAPE
;
A
#
# COMPACT_ATOMS: atom_id res chain seq x y z
N MET A 1 47.56 35.45 5.90
CA MET A 1 46.14 35.11 5.81
C MET A 1 46.06 33.64 5.47
N GLY A 2 45.87 32.81 6.49
CA GLY A 2 45.89 31.36 6.33
C GLY A 2 44.50 30.85 5.98
N VAL A 3 44.40 30.08 4.89
CA VAL A 3 43.20 29.34 4.52
C VAL A 3 43.23 28.01 5.26
N ASN A 4 42.32 27.84 6.23
CA ASN A 4 42.13 26.59 6.90
C ASN A 4 41.28 25.66 5.98
N VAL A 5 41.95 24.71 5.35
CA VAL A 5 41.26 23.59 4.69
C VAL A 5 40.92 22.56 5.77
N GLY A 6 39.68 22.54 6.16
CA GLY A 6 39.14 21.49 7.03
C GLY A 6 39.04 20.16 6.26
N VAL A 7 39.93 19.22 6.59
CA VAL A 7 39.86 17.83 6.16
C VAL A 7 38.67 17.20 6.87
N GLY A 8 37.60 16.91 6.11
CA GLY A 8 36.48 16.12 6.57
C GLY A 8 36.95 14.73 6.94
N ARG A 9 36.69 14.29 8.15
CA ARG A 9 36.84 12.89 8.58
C ARG A 9 35.73 12.05 7.92
N ASP A 10 36.07 11.37 6.85
CA ASP A 10 35.32 10.23 6.36
C ASP A 10 35.51 9.07 7.32
N GLY A 11 34.44 8.56 7.91
CA GLY A 11 34.51 7.34 8.72
C GLY A 11 33.61 7.26 9.94
N GLU A 12 32.39 7.77 9.88
CA GLU A 12 31.31 7.29 10.75
C GLU A 12 30.31 6.53 9.89
N ASP A 13 30.22 5.21 10.16
CA ASP A 13 29.12 4.36 9.69
C ASP A 13 27.81 5.05 10.05
N SER A 14 27.22 5.77 9.09
CA SER A 14 25.94 6.44 9.31
C SER A 14 24.87 5.34 9.45
N LYS A 15 24.44 5.10 10.70
CA LYS A 15 23.27 4.27 10.97
C LYS A 15 22.12 4.74 10.10
N PRO A 16 21.36 3.80 9.46
CA PRO A 16 20.25 4.19 8.62
C PRO A 16 19.29 5.10 9.41
N LYS A 17 19.04 6.29 8.89
CA LYS A 17 18.09 7.22 9.51
C LYS A 17 16.68 6.78 9.17
N TYR A 18 15.97 6.28 10.16
CA TYR A 18 14.53 6.06 10.04
C TYR A 18 13.83 7.40 10.28
N LEU A 19 13.04 7.83 9.29
CA LEU A 19 12.37 9.12 9.34
C LEU A 19 10.99 9.07 9.98
N PHE A 20 10.51 7.88 10.33
CA PHE A 20 9.20 7.68 10.91
C PHE A 20 9.29 7.05 12.29
N ASN A 21 8.55 7.62 13.27
CA ASN A 21 8.49 7.12 14.63
C ASN A 21 7.08 6.64 14.95
N PHE A 22 6.94 5.34 15.19
CA PHE A 22 5.71 4.76 15.70
C PHE A 22 5.48 5.10 17.18
N PRO A 23 4.21 5.19 17.64
CA PRO A 23 3.90 5.39 19.05
C PRO A 23 4.24 4.10 19.83
N THR A 24 5.43 4.06 20.42
CA THR A 24 5.90 2.91 21.19
C THR A 24 5.87 3.20 22.69
N GLN A 25 5.86 2.14 23.51
CA GLN A 25 5.94 2.22 24.96
C GLN A 25 7.31 2.71 25.44
N THR A 26 7.33 3.21 26.66
CA THR A 26 8.51 3.73 27.36
C THR A 26 9.60 2.68 27.55
N ASN A 27 10.81 3.15 27.85
CA ASN A 27 12.02 2.34 27.96
C ASN A 27 11.92 1.18 28.98
N GLU A 28 11.14 1.33 30.06
CA GLU A 28 11.05 0.33 31.12
C GLU A 28 10.60 -1.07 30.65
N VAL A 29 9.55 -1.12 29.83
CA VAL A 29 9.05 -2.41 29.29
C VAL A 29 10.06 -3.02 28.32
N ARG A 30 10.72 -2.19 27.52
CA ARG A 30 11.77 -2.63 26.60
C ARG A 30 12.97 -3.20 27.37
N GLU A 31 13.44 -2.49 28.38
CA GLU A 31 14.54 -2.93 29.24
C GLU A 31 14.22 -4.26 29.95
N SER A 32 13.00 -4.40 30.46
CA SER A 32 12.55 -5.66 31.07
C SER A 32 12.54 -6.83 30.07
N LEU A 33 12.18 -6.59 28.80
CA LEU A 33 12.23 -7.61 27.77
C LEU A 33 13.66 -7.95 27.34
N GLU A 34 14.54 -6.96 27.25
CA GLU A 34 15.98 -7.15 27.00
C GLU A 34 16.65 -7.93 28.15
N ASP A 35 16.28 -7.62 29.39
CA ASP A 35 16.73 -8.35 30.58
C ASP A 35 16.26 -9.81 30.55
N PHE A 36 15.00 -10.04 30.20
CA PHE A 36 14.47 -11.39 30.02
C PHE A 36 15.32 -12.18 28.99
N GLN A 37 15.58 -11.62 27.83
CA GLN A 37 16.41 -12.27 26.79
C GLN A 37 17.84 -12.53 27.28
N ARG A 38 18.45 -11.57 27.98
CA ARG A 38 19.79 -11.68 28.54
C ARG A 38 19.88 -12.80 29.60
N PHE A 39 18.87 -12.90 30.47
CA PHE A 39 18.83 -13.95 31.50
C PHE A 39 18.56 -15.33 30.93
N ILE A 40 17.74 -15.45 29.88
CA ILE A 40 17.57 -16.70 29.12
C ILE A 40 18.90 -17.18 28.54
N GLY A 41 19.66 -16.29 27.92
CA GLY A 41 20.98 -16.62 27.35
C GLY A 41 22.01 -17.11 28.40
N ARG A 42 21.75 -16.82 29.70
CA ARG A 42 22.58 -17.28 30.82
C ARG A 42 21.95 -18.42 31.62
N ALA A 43 20.84 -18.99 31.16
CA ALA A 43 20.05 -20.01 31.87
C ALA A 43 19.62 -19.58 33.29
N ALA A 44 19.51 -18.28 33.56
CA ALA A 44 19.09 -17.72 34.83
C ALA A 44 17.56 -17.58 34.90
N TRP A 45 16.85 -18.71 34.89
CA TRP A 45 15.40 -18.80 34.67
C TRP A 45 14.57 -17.96 35.62
N GLU A 46 14.87 -18.00 36.93
CA GLU A 46 14.14 -17.23 37.94
C GLU A 46 14.18 -15.72 37.67
N LYS A 47 15.37 -15.17 37.36
CA LYS A 47 15.53 -13.75 37.03
C LYS A 47 14.84 -13.41 35.70
N ALA A 48 14.92 -14.31 34.72
CA ALA A 48 14.23 -14.14 33.47
C ALA A 48 12.69 -14.03 33.68
N PHE A 49 12.11 -14.91 34.49
CA PHE A 49 10.67 -14.90 34.73
C PHE A 49 10.21 -13.71 35.59
N GLN A 50 11.05 -13.18 36.50
CA GLN A 50 10.79 -11.93 37.22
C GLN A 50 10.69 -10.73 36.26
N SER A 51 11.61 -10.64 35.26
CA SER A 51 11.55 -9.60 34.23
C SER A 51 10.29 -9.76 33.36
N LEU A 52 9.90 -10.99 33.07
CA LEU A 52 8.70 -11.32 32.31
C LEU A 52 7.40 -10.85 32.98
N ASP A 53 7.30 -10.96 34.30
CA ASP A 53 6.13 -10.52 35.05
C ASP A 53 5.92 -9.01 34.99
N THR A 54 6.99 -8.23 34.83
CA THR A 54 6.90 -6.78 34.57
C THR A 54 6.32 -6.53 33.18
N VAL A 55 6.78 -7.26 32.16
CA VAL A 55 6.28 -7.13 30.79
C VAL A 55 4.79 -7.51 30.69
N ARG A 56 4.35 -8.56 31.42
CA ARG A 56 2.95 -9.01 31.45
C ARG A 56 1.98 -7.99 32.06
N LYS A 57 2.47 -7.13 32.97
CA LYS A 57 1.65 -6.08 33.58
C LYS A 57 1.47 -4.85 32.70
N ALA A 58 2.20 -4.75 31.60
CA ALA A 58 2.08 -3.65 30.65
C ALA A 58 0.69 -3.65 29.99
N PRO A 59 0.15 -2.47 29.63
CA PRO A 59 -1.14 -2.36 28.95
C PRO A 59 -1.14 -3.12 27.61
N ALA A 60 -2.16 -3.93 27.39
CA ALA A 60 -2.32 -4.69 26.15
C ALA A 60 -2.45 -3.78 24.92
N GLY A 61 -2.03 -4.29 23.75
CA GLY A 61 -2.14 -3.60 22.46
C GLY A 61 -1.14 -2.45 22.26
N LYS A 62 -0.23 -2.23 23.21
CA LYS A 62 0.83 -1.22 23.04
C LYS A 62 2.00 -1.79 22.28
N LEU A 63 2.58 -0.97 21.38
CA LEU A 63 3.74 -1.37 20.59
C LEU A 63 5.05 -1.21 21.38
N ILE A 64 5.97 -2.11 21.15
CA ILE A 64 7.36 -2.03 21.61
C ILE A 64 8.29 -2.14 20.39
N ALA A 65 9.25 -1.22 20.29
CA ALA A 65 10.27 -1.26 19.26
C ALA A 65 11.25 -2.41 19.49
N GLY A 66 11.58 -3.15 18.44
CA GLY A 66 12.62 -4.19 18.47
C GLY A 66 13.83 -3.80 17.63
N ASN A 67 14.92 -4.54 17.81
CA ASN A 67 16.15 -4.35 17.04
C ASN A 67 16.00 -4.76 15.55
N ASP A 68 14.93 -5.47 15.21
CA ASP A 68 14.56 -5.92 13.87
C ASP A 68 13.78 -4.89 13.06
N ARG A 69 13.72 -3.63 13.50
CA ARG A 69 12.98 -2.53 12.90
C ARG A 69 11.45 -2.63 13.01
N PHE A 70 10.93 -3.67 13.69
CA PHE A 70 9.49 -3.80 13.93
C PHE A 70 9.10 -3.20 15.28
N ALA A 71 8.02 -2.43 15.28
CA ALA A 71 7.26 -2.07 16.45
C ALA A 71 6.09 -3.07 16.54
N LEU A 72 6.13 -3.99 17.49
CA LEU A 72 5.16 -5.07 17.67
C LEU A 72 4.39 -4.91 18.98
N PRO A 73 3.15 -5.42 19.06
CA PRO A 73 2.45 -5.51 20.34
C PRO A 73 3.30 -6.27 21.37
N ILE A 74 3.26 -5.80 22.61
CA ILE A 74 4.02 -6.41 23.70
C ILE A 74 3.75 -7.91 23.80
N GLU A 75 2.48 -8.30 23.64
CA GLU A 75 2.03 -9.70 23.71
C GLU A 75 2.65 -10.54 22.57
N PHE A 76 2.78 -9.94 21.40
CA PHE A 76 3.39 -10.62 20.26
C PHE A 76 4.89 -10.83 20.49
N ARG A 77 5.60 -9.81 20.94
CA ARG A 77 7.04 -9.91 21.29
C ARG A 77 7.28 -10.92 22.41
N LEU A 78 6.45 -10.86 23.44
CA LEU A 78 6.52 -11.80 24.55
C LEU A 78 6.39 -13.24 24.05
N ARG A 79 5.34 -13.53 23.29
CA ARG A 79 5.11 -14.85 22.71
C ARG A 79 6.26 -15.31 21.83
N GLN A 80 6.76 -14.44 20.93
CA GLN A 80 7.89 -14.76 20.08
C GLN A 80 9.12 -15.17 20.91
N THR A 81 9.44 -14.39 21.96
CA THR A 81 10.57 -14.69 22.84
C THR A 81 10.37 -15.98 23.63
N LEU A 82 9.14 -16.27 24.07
CA LEU A 82 8.82 -17.52 24.77
C LEU A 82 8.98 -18.74 23.87
N VAL A 83 8.59 -18.65 22.60
CA VAL A 83 8.75 -19.73 21.61
C VAL A 83 10.21 -19.99 21.26
N GLU A 84 11.02 -18.93 21.19
CA GLU A 84 12.45 -19.00 20.89
C GLU A 84 13.31 -19.52 22.07
N MET A 85 12.70 -19.71 23.26
CA MET A 85 13.44 -20.27 24.40
C MET A 85 14.01 -21.66 24.09
N PRO A 86 15.23 -21.97 24.59
CA PRO A 86 15.80 -23.32 24.50
C PRO A 86 14.92 -24.33 25.26
N PRO A 87 15.00 -25.64 24.93
CA PRO A 87 14.17 -26.67 25.56
C PRO A 87 14.16 -26.62 27.09
N ALA A 88 15.34 -26.49 27.72
CA ALA A 88 15.45 -26.37 29.19
C ALA A 88 14.72 -25.13 29.74
N GLY A 89 14.71 -24.02 29.00
CA GLY A 89 13.95 -22.83 29.35
C GLY A 89 12.45 -23.02 29.27
N ARG A 90 11.98 -23.74 28.25
CA ARG A 90 10.55 -24.10 28.13
C ARG A 90 10.08 -25.06 29.22
N GLU A 91 10.92 -26.01 29.61
CA GLU A 91 10.63 -26.90 30.76
C GLU A 91 10.55 -26.12 32.07
N ALA A 92 11.53 -25.26 32.32
CA ALA A 92 11.50 -24.37 33.49
C ALA A 92 10.26 -23.47 33.48
N TYR A 93 9.91 -22.91 32.31
CA TYR A 93 8.72 -22.08 32.15
C TYR A 93 7.43 -22.82 32.47
N ARG A 94 7.27 -24.05 31.99
CA ARG A 94 6.13 -24.93 32.31
C ARG A 94 6.07 -25.20 33.82
N LEU A 95 7.19 -25.51 34.44
CA LEU A 95 7.25 -25.75 35.89
C LEU A 95 6.73 -24.55 36.71
N PHE A 96 7.06 -23.32 36.29
CA PHE A 96 6.63 -22.11 36.99
C PHE A 96 5.18 -21.72 36.72
N TYR A 97 4.68 -21.92 35.50
CA TYR A 97 3.45 -21.27 35.05
C TYR A 97 2.29 -22.21 34.66
N ASP A 98 2.51 -23.54 34.52
CA ASP A 98 1.46 -24.47 34.13
C ASP A 98 0.27 -24.47 35.08
N ALA A 99 0.52 -24.39 36.40
CA ALA A 99 -0.55 -24.35 37.39
C ALA A 99 -1.46 -23.11 37.22
N ALA A 100 -0.85 -21.95 36.96
CA ALA A 100 -1.59 -20.70 36.74
C ALA A 100 -2.37 -20.74 35.42
N ALA A 101 -1.75 -21.26 34.35
CA ALA A 101 -2.39 -21.40 33.04
C ALA A 101 -3.57 -22.39 33.07
N LYS A 102 -3.41 -23.54 33.75
CA LYS A 102 -4.48 -24.52 33.94
C LYS A 102 -5.66 -23.93 34.70
N LYS A 103 -5.39 -23.20 35.80
CA LYS A 103 -6.43 -22.50 36.54
C LYS A 103 -7.23 -21.54 35.67
N LEU A 104 -6.54 -20.72 34.84
CA LEU A 104 -7.20 -19.81 33.91
C LEU A 104 -8.05 -20.56 32.88
N LEU A 105 -7.57 -21.72 32.39
CA LEU A 105 -8.30 -22.54 31.42
C LEU A 105 -9.57 -23.16 32.06
N ASP A 106 -9.46 -23.64 33.29
CA ASP A 106 -10.60 -24.21 34.02
C ASP A 106 -11.67 -23.14 34.34
N GLU A 107 -11.23 -21.90 34.60
CA GLU A 107 -12.12 -20.75 34.83
C GLU A 107 -12.60 -20.09 33.51
N ALA A 108 -12.12 -20.54 32.34
CA ALA A 108 -12.50 -19.99 31.04
C ALA A 108 -13.91 -20.48 30.63
N THR A 109 -14.95 -19.98 31.29
CA THR A 109 -16.35 -20.30 31.02
C THR A 109 -17.23 -19.06 31.08
N GLY A 110 -18.33 -19.04 30.31
CA GLY A 110 -19.29 -17.93 30.29
C GLY A 110 -18.64 -16.58 29.98
N ASP A 111 -18.94 -15.57 30.77
CA ASP A 111 -18.43 -14.20 30.53
C ASP A 111 -16.89 -14.04 30.66
N LYS A 112 -16.24 -14.98 31.34
CA LYS A 112 -14.78 -14.97 31.53
C LYS A 112 -14.02 -15.73 30.43
N GLU A 113 -14.73 -16.49 29.59
CA GLU A 113 -14.10 -17.38 28.62
C GLU A 113 -13.13 -16.65 27.69
N LEU A 114 -13.61 -15.60 27.02
CA LEU A 114 -12.78 -14.83 26.08
C LEU A 114 -11.54 -14.24 26.77
N ALA A 115 -11.74 -13.58 27.91
CA ALA A 115 -10.65 -12.88 28.61
C ALA A 115 -9.57 -13.85 29.11
N ASN A 116 -9.98 -14.98 29.70
CA ASN A 116 -9.05 -15.98 30.21
C ASN A 116 -8.29 -16.67 29.08
N LEU A 117 -8.97 -17.05 27.99
CA LEU A 117 -8.30 -17.63 26.83
C LEU A 117 -7.30 -16.66 26.18
N GLN A 118 -7.67 -15.38 26.03
CA GLN A 118 -6.75 -14.34 25.56
C GLN A 118 -5.54 -14.17 26.47
N GLN A 119 -5.75 -14.20 27.78
CA GLN A 119 -4.66 -14.11 28.75
C GLN A 119 -3.71 -15.30 28.65
N ILE A 120 -4.22 -16.53 28.46
CA ILE A 120 -3.37 -17.71 28.25
C ILE A 120 -2.57 -17.57 26.97
N VAL A 121 -3.23 -17.23 25.86
CA VAL A 121 -2.59 -17.12 24.55
C VAL A 121 -1.57 -15.98 24.50
N SER A 122 -1.79 -14.88 25.21
CA SER A 122 -0.85 -13.75 25.25
C SER A 122 0.33 -13.97 26.19
N GLY A 123 0.10 -14.51 27.38
CA GLY A 123 1.10 -14.57 28.44
C GLY A 123 1.58 -15.97 28.84
N TYR A 124 0.89 -17.03 28.44
CA TYR A 124 1.16 -18.42 28.85
C TYR A 124 1.14 -19.42 27.68
N PHE A 125 1.39 -18.95 26.47
CA PHE A 125 1.23 -19.73 25.23
C PHE A 125 2.08 -21.02 25.17
N THR A 126 3.30 -21.00 25.74
CA THR A 126 4.23 -22.16 25.74
C THR A 126 4.05 -23.10 26.92
N THR A 127 3.01 -22.93 27.73
CA THR A 127 2.59 -23.89 28.77
C THR A 127 1.93 -25.13 28.16
N SER A 128 1.69 -26.15 29.01
CA SER A 128 1.07 -27.41 28.58
C SER A 128 -0.38 -27.28 28.10
N VAL A 129 -1.03 -26.14 28.30
CA VAL A 129 -2.42 -25.86 27.90
C VAL A 129 -2.55 -24.75 26.87
N GLY A 130 -1.42 -24.21 26.38
CA GLY A 130 -1.44 -23.07 25.48
C GLY A 130 -2.03 -23.37 24.11
N ASP A 131 -1.82 -24.55 23.56
CA ASP A 131 -2.43 -25.03 22.32
C ASP A 131 -3.93 -25.22 22.44
N VAL A 132 -4.39 -25.84 23.53
CA VAL A 132 -5.82 -26.01 23.81
C VAL A 132 -6.52 -24.67 23.98
N ALA A 133 -5.90 -23.73 24.69
CA ALA A 133 -6.44 -22.39 24.87
C ALA A 133 -6.53 -21.63 23.54
N ALA A 134 -5.50 -21.73 22.69
CA ALA A 134 -5.48 -21.08 21.38
C ALA A 134 -6.51 -21.70 20.41
N ASP A 135 -6.69 -23.01 20.42
CA ASP A 135 -7.73 -23.68 19.61
C ASP A 135 -9.14 -23.27 20.04
N ARG A 136 -9.43 -23.28 21.34
CA ARG A 136 -10.72 -22.81 21.87
C ARG A 136 -10.97 -21.33 21.58
N LEU A 137 -9.94 -20.50 21.68
CA LEU A 137 -10.02 -19.08 21.32
C LEU A 137 -10.33 -18.90 19.82
N GLY A 138 -9.71 -19.71 18.97
CA GLY A 138 -9.99 -19.76 17.54
C GLY A 138 -11.45 -20.17 17.25
N ASP A 139 -11.95 -21.22 17.91
CA ASP A 139 -13.34 -21.64 17.78
C ASP A 139 -14.33 -20.55 18.24
N LEU A 140 -14.01 -19.82 19.31
CA LEU A 140 -14.82 -18.72 19.82
C LEU A 140 -14.86 -17.53 18.84
N HIS A 141 -13.73 -17.16 18.28
CA HIS A 141 -13.66 -16.13 17.23
C HIS A 141 -14.43 -16.55 15.97
N PHE A 142 -14.31 -17.81 15.57
CA PHE A 142 -15.04 -18.35 14.43
C PHE A 142 -16.57 -18.27 14.62
N GLN A 143 -17.08 -18.65 15.80
CA GLN A 143 -18.50 -18.55 16.15
C GLN A 143 -19.00 -17.10 16.12
N ARG A 144 -18.16 -16.13 16.42
CA ARG A 144 -18.47 -14.69 16.38
C ARG A 144 -18.36 -14.09 14.97
N GLY A 145 -17.96 -14.87 13.96
CA GLY A 145 -17.73 -14.36 12.62
C GLY A 145 -16.39 -13.66 12.42
N GLU A 146 -15.51 -13.68 13.41
CA GLU A 146 -14.19 -13.04 13.41
C GLU A 146 -13.17 -14.00 12.76
N MET A 147 -13.35 -14.26 11.44
CA MET A 147 -12.66 -15.32 10.71
C MET A 147 -11.13 -15.15 10.68
N GLN A 148 -10.63 -13.91 10.60
CA GLN A 148 -9.20 -13.66 10.63
C GLN A 148 -8.60 -14.04 11.98
N ALA A 149 -9.19 -13.57 13.08
CA ALA A 149 -8.72 -13.87 14.43
C ALA A 149 -8.75 -15.38 14.73
N ALA A 150 -9.77 -16.08 14.21
CA ALA A 150 -9.86 -17.53 14.30
C ALA A 150 -8.69 -18.21 13.56
N GLY A 151 -8.47 -17.83 12.30
CA GLY A 151 -7.37 -18.34 11.48
C GLY A 151 -5.99 -18.08 12.11
N ASP A 152 -5.78 -16.89 12.67
CA ASP A 152 -4.55 -16.52 13.35
C ASP A 152 -4.26 -17.40 14.58
N CYS A 153 -5.28 -17.73 15.36
CA CYS A 153 -5.13 -18.65 16.50
C CYS A 153 -4.64 -20.04 16.06
N TRP A 154 -5.24 -20.63 15.03
CA TRP A 154 -4.85 -21.96 14.55
C TRP A 154 -3.51 -21.95 13.82
N GLN A 155 -3.21 -20.92 13.01
CA GLN A 155 -1.90 -20.76 12.38
C GLN A 155 -0.78 -20.59 13.42
N MET A 156 -1.06 -19.93 14.52
CA MET A 156 -0.12 -19.74 15.62
C MET A 156 0.27 -21.09 16.25
N ILE A 157 -0.68 -22.01 16.48
CA ILE A 157 -0.40 -23.36 16.95
C ILE A 157 0.47 -24.10 15.91
N LEU A 158 0.05 -24.08 14.65
CA LEU A 158 0.78 -24.74 13.54
C LEU A 158 2.23 -24.27 13.40
N ARG A 159 2.48 -22.98 13.64
CA ARG A 159 3.79 -22.35 13.45
C ARG A 159 4.70 -22.53 14.66
N TYR A 160 4.15 -22.41 15.87
CA TYR A 160 4.97 -22.23 17.07
C TYR A 160 4.93 -23.41 18.04
N LEU A 161 3.97 -24.30 17.93
CA LEU A 161 3.82 -25.46 18.81
C LEU A 161 3.85 -26.77 17.99
N PRO A 162 5.03 -27.20 17.50
CA PRO A 162 5.13 -28.40 16.69
C PRO A 162 4.80 -29.68 17.48
N ASP A 163 4.89 -29.61 18.81
CA ASP A 163 4.56 -30.67 19.78
C ASP A 163 3.12 -30.61 20.31
N SER A 164 2.25 -29.79 19.69
CA SER A 164 0.83 -29.72 20.05
C SER A 164 0.13 -31.07 19.96
N GLN A 165 -0.74 -31.34 20.93
CA GLN A 165 -1.59 -32.54 20.94
C GLN A 165 -2.78 -32.44 19.98
N ILE A 166 -3.06 -31.28 19.42
CA ILE A 166 -4.12 -31.09 18.45
C ILE A 166 -3.67 -31.58 17.08
N PRO A 167 -4.44 -32.50 16.43
CA PRO A 167 -4.03 -33.03 15.14
C PRO A 167 -3.79 -31.94 14.09
N ARG A 168 -2.60 -31.95 13.49
CA ARG A 168 -2.21 -30.96 12.49
C ARG A 168 -3.20 -30.85 11.32
N PRO A 169 -3.77 -31.94 10.75
CA PRO A 169 -4.80 -31.85 9.72
C PRO A 169 -6.04 -31.07 10.18
N MET A 170 -6.45 -31.23 11.44
CA MET A 170 -7.59 -30.48 12.01
C MET A 170 -7.32 -28.96 11.98
N LEU A 171 -6.15 -28.53 12.45
CA LEU A 171 -5.77 -27.10 12.45
C LEU A 171 -5.68 -26.54 11.02
N LEU A 172 -5.14 -27.32 10.06
CA LEU A 172 -5.09 -26.93 8.65
C LEU A 172 -6.49 -26.77 8.06
N VAL A 173 -7.39 -27.70 8.31
CA VAL A 173 -8.77 -27.62 7.82
C VAL A 173 -9.52 -26.45 8.45
N LYS A 174 -9.44 -26.24 9.77
CA LYS A 174 -10.02 -25.07 10.44
C LYS A 174 -9.50 -23.77 9.83
N THR A 175 -8.18 -23.66 9.60
CA THR A 175 -7.55 -22.49 8.97
C THR A 175 -8.07 -22.28 7.55
N ALA A 176 -8.15 -23.34 6.73
CA ALA A 176 -8.65 -23.25 5.36
C ALA A 176 -10.12 -22.79 5.32
N ILE A 177 -10.97 -23.29 6.23
CA ILE A 177 -12.36 -22.83 6.34
C ILE A 177 -12.41 -21.33 6.65
N ALA A 178 -11.60 -20.85 7.59
CA ALA A 178 -11.54 -19.42 7.92
C ALA A 178 -11.08 -18.57 6.72
N LEU A 179 -10.10 -19.03 5.97
CA LEU A 179 -9.62 -18.36 4.73
C LEU A 179 -10.70 -18.31 3.64
N SER A 180 -11.42 -19.42 3.44
CA SER A 180 -12.51 -19.47 2.46
C SER A 180 -13.63 -18.46 2.77
N ARG A 181 -13.97 -18.30 4.06
CA ARG A 181 -14.97 -17.33 4.53
C ARG A 181 -14.53 -15.88 4.36
N GLN A 182 -13.22 -15.63 4.31
CA GLN A 182 -12.62 -14.33 4.03
C GLN A 182 -12.44 -14.06 2.53
N GLY A 183 -12.74 -15.02 1.65
CA GLY A 183 -12.44 -14.91 0.23
C GLY A 183 -10.95 -15.04 -0.14
N ARG A 184 -10.11 -15.46 0.79
CA ARG A 184 -8.65 -15.64 0.61
C ARG A 184 -8.34 -16.97 -0.07
N TRP A 185 -8.86 -17.14 -1.27
CA TRP A 185 -8.83 -18.41 -2.00
C TRP A 185 -7.43 -18.85 -2.43
N ALA A 186 -6.50 -17.93 -2.66
CA ALA A 186 -5.12 -18.28 -3.01
C ALA A 186 -4.44 -19.05 -1.85
N GLU A 187 -4.52 -18.53 -0.64
CA GLU A 187 -3.95 -19.18 0.55
C GLU A 187 -4.71 -20.46 0.94
N PHE A 188 -6.03 -20.46 0.74
CA PHE A 188 -6.84 -21.67 0.87
C PHE A 188 -6.30 -22.79 -0.03
N ARG A 189 -6.01 -22.50 -1.32
CA ARG A 189 -5.49 -23.48 -2.28
C ARG A 189 -4.13 -24.06 -1.87
N GLU A 190 -3.26 -23.26 -1.28
CA GLU A 190 -1.99 -23.76 -0.75
C GLU A 190 -2.19 -24.77 0.38
N ILE A 191 -3.14 -24.50 1.29
CA ILE A 191 -3.48 -25.44 2.37
C ILE A 191 -4.16 -26.68 1.79
N GLU A 192 -5.12 -26.55 0.88
CA GLU A 192 -5.81 -27.65 0.20
C GLU A 192 -4.77 -28.60 -0.43
N LYS A 193 -3.83 -28.06 -1.21
CA LYS A 193 -2.74 -28.82 -1.83
C LYS A 193 -1.90 -29.55 -0.79
N SER A 194 -1.48 -28.85 0.26
CA SER A 194 -0.67 -29.46 1.35
C SER A 194 -1.41 -30.58 2.06
N VAL A 195 -2.73 -30.42 2.28
CA VAL A 195 -3.56 -31.46 2.92
C VAL A 195 -3.75 -32.65 1.97
N ALA A 196 -4.00 -32.43 0.69
CA ALA A 196 -4.13 -33.49 -0.31
C ALA A 196 -2.83 -34.31 -0.47
N GLU A 197 -1.66 -33.66 -0.41
CA GLU A 197 -0.37 -34.32 -0.55
C GLU A 197 0.04 -35.13 0.70
N ARG A 198 -0.23 -34.60 1.91
CA ARG A 198 0.35 -35.13 3.15
C ARG A 198 -0.65 -35.84 4.06
N TYR A 199 -1.94 -35.52 3.94
CA TYR A 199 -3.01 -35.94 4.85
C TYR A 199 -4.25 -36.44 4.10
N ALA A 200 -4.08 -36.99 2.89
CA ALA A 200 -5.16 -37.37 1.98
C ALA A 200 -6.25 -38.26 2.63
N ARG A 201 -5.84 -39.17 3.52
CA ARG A 201 -6.72 -40.13 4.18
C ARG A 201 -7.05 -39.80 5.65
N GLU A 202 -6.53 -38.67 6.13
CA GLU A 202 -6.75 -38.27 7.51
C GLU A 202 -8.17 -37.75 7.70
N LYS A 203 -8.77 -38.19 8.78
CA LYS A 203 -10.11 -37.79 9.18
C LYS A 203 -10.07 -36.75 10.29
N VAL A 204 -10.96 -35.77 10.20
CA VAL A 204 -11.12 -34.69 11.18
C VAL A 204 -12.58 -34.61 11.63
N ILE A 205 -12.81 -34.12 12.85
CA ILE A 205 -14.15 -33.93 13.38
C ILE A 205 -14.59 -32.49 13.21
N LEU A 206 -15.57 -32.24 12.34
CA LEU A 206 -16.13 -30.93 12.09
C LEU A 206 -17.62 -30.92 12.45
N GLY A 207 -18.01 -30.04 13.37
CA GLY A 207 -19.40 -29.97 13.82
C GLY A 207 -19.94 -31.29 14.36
N GLY A 208 -19.09 -32.10 15.02
CA GLY A 208 -19.43 -33.40 15.56
C GLY A 208 -19.51 -34.55 14.53
N LYS A 209 -19.15 -34.30 13.28
CA LYS A 209 -19.10 -35.31 12.21
C LYS A 209 -17.66 -35.59 11.78
N GLU A 210 -17.36 -36.86 11.59
CA GLU A 210 -16.08 -37.28 11.01
C GLU A 210 -16.11 -37.12 9.50
N VAL A 211 -15.14 -36.37 8.96
CA VAL A 211 -14.98 -36.11 7.52
C VAL A 211 -13.54 -36.33 7.09
N GLU A 212 -13.32 -36.76 5.86
CA GLU A 212 -11.97 -36.78 5.26
C GLU A 212 -11.49 -35.34 5.00
N ALA A 213 -10.34 -34.98 5.53
CA ALA A 213 -9.79 -33.61 5.46
C ALA A 213 -9.65 -33.12 4.00
N ALA A 214 -9.04 -33.95 3.14
CA ALA A 214 -8.82 -33.58 1.72
C ALA A 214 -10.13 -33.47 0.93
N ALA A 215 -11.06 -34.42 1.11
CA ALA A 215 -12.34 -34.41 0.42
C ALA A 215 -13.19 -33.18 0.82
N HIS A 216 -13.19 -32.82 2.10
CA HIS A 216 -13.89 -31.65 2.59
C HIS A 216 -13.35 -30.34 2.01
N LEU A 217 -12.01 -30.20 1.94
CA LEU A 217 -11.40 -29.02 1.33
C LEU A 217 -11.64 -28.96 -0.18
N ALA A 218 -11.60 -30.08 -0.89
CA ALA A 218 -11.94 -30.12 -2.32
C ALA A 218 -13.40 -29.71 -2.60
N GLU A 219 -14.34 -30.14 -1.73
CA GLU A 219 -15.74 -29.69 -1.80
C GLU A 219 -15.86 -28.19 -1.58
N LEU A 220 -15.18 -27.63 -0.58
CA LEU A 220 -15.16 -26.18 -0.38
C LEU A 220 -14.53 -25.43 -1.57
N ALA A 221 -13.46 -25.98 -2.12
CA ALA A 221 -12.80 -25.43 -3.30
C ALA A 221 -13.71 -25.32 -4.52
N SER A 222 -14.64 -26.30 -4.68
CA SER A 222 -15.63 -26.27 -5.77
C SER A 222 -16.66 -25.14 -5.64
N LYS A 223 -16.85 -24.61 -4.44
CA LYS A 223 -17.74 -23.48 -4.13
C LYS A 223 -17.05 -22.11 -4.23
N ALA A 224 -15.75 -22.10 -4.55
CA ALA A 224 -15.03 -20.87 -4.76
C ALA A 224 -15.68 -20.06 -5.89
N PRO A 225 -15.82 -18.73 -5.75
CA PRO A 225 -16.32 -17.90 -6.84
C PRO A 225 -15.48 -18.14 -8.11
N THR A 226 -16.13 -18.37 -9.22
CA THR A 226 -15.47 -18.53 -10.54
C THR A 226 -14.74 -17.26 -10.96
N THR A 227 -15.11 -16.15 -10.34
CA THR A 227 -14.42 -14.85 -10.40
C THR A 227 -13.56 -14.63 -9.17
N VAL A 228 -12.60 -15.49 -8.88
CA VAL A 228 -11.34 -14.99 -8.33
C VAL A 228 -10.89 -13.98 -9.38
N ALA A 229 -10.74 -12.71 -9.00
CA ALA A 229 -10.24 -11.71 -9.94
C ALA A 229 -9.09 -12.35 -10.68
N SER A 230 -9.33 -12.64 -11.96
CA SER A 230 -8.39 -13.40 -12.77
C SER A 230 -7.08 -12.65 -12.66
N THR A 231 -6.05 -13.27 -12.14
CA THR A 231 -4.68 -12.76 -12.22
C THR A 231 -4.23 -12.72 -13.68
N ASP A 232 -5.10 -13.15 -14.61
CA ASP A 232 -4.86 -13.09 -16.03
C ASP A 232 -4.78 -11.63 -16.46
N LEU A 233 -3.59 -11.25 -16.82
CA LEU A 233 -3.33 -9.95 -17.39
C LEU A 233 -4.19 -9.77 -18.67
N PRO A 234 -4.60 -8.55 -18.99
CA PRO A 234 -5.34 -8.26 -20.21
C PRO A 234 -4.62 -8.78 -21.46
N ASN A 235 -5.35 -9.06 -22.52
CA ASN A 235 -4.75 -9.44 -23.79
C ASN A 235 -3.91 -8.30 -24.37
N ASP A 236 -2.91 -8.66 -25.17
CA ASP A 236 -2.03 -7.69 -25.81
C ASP A 236 -2.78 -6.81 -26.82
N ILE A 237 -2.45 -5.53 -26.82
CA ILE A 237 -2.95 -4.56 -27.78
C ILE A 237 -1.93 -4.42 -28.91
N PRO A 238 -2.31 -4.67 -30.17
CA PRO A 238 -1.41 -4.58 -31.31
C PRO A 238 -1.18 -3.11 -31.71
N LEU A 239 -0.42 -2.38 -30.90
CA LEU A 239 -0.08 -0.99 -31.17
C LEU A 239 1.17 -0.94 -32.07
N SER A 240 1.05 -0.35 -33.25
CA SER A 240 2.12 -0.16 -34.25
C SER A 240 2.64 1.27 -34.24
N ASP A 241 3.75 1.52 -34.94
CA ASP A 241 4.39 2.83 -35.02
C ASP A 241 3.49 3.92 -35.64
N ASP A 242 2.55 3.51 -36.49
CA ASP A 242 1.57 4.35 -37.21
C ASP A 242 0.16 4.32 -36.57
N ALA A 243 0.01 3.79 -35.37
CA ALA A 243 -1.27 3.68 -34.69
C ALA A 243 -1.96 5.04 -34.54
N ALA A 244 -3.15 5.17 -35.13
CA ALA A 244 -3.98 6.37 -35.02
C ALA A 244 -4.92 6.26 -33.80
N PRO A 245 -5.12 7.36 -33.07
CA PRO A 245 -6.07 7.38 -31.97
C PRO A 245 -7.52 7.30 -32.47
N LEU A 246 -8.40 6.66 -31.70
CA LEU A 246 -9.84 6.68 -31.92
C LEU A 246 -10.43 8.04 -31.64
N TRP A 247 -9.99 8.67 -30.54
CA TRP A 247 -10.38 10.01 -30.13
C TRP A 247 -9.33 10.62 -29.21
N GLN A 248 -9.38 11.97 -29.10
CA GLN A 248 -8.58 12.73 -28.17
C GLN A 248 -9.46 13.77 -27.47
N PHE A 249 -9.40 13.82 -26.16
CA PHE A 249 -9.99 14.89 -25.34
C PHE A 249 -8.87 15.79 -24.83
N ARG A 250 -8.77 16.98 -25.39
CA ARG A 250 -7.77 17.98 -25.00
C ARG A 250 -8.39 18.93 -23.96
N PHE A 251 -7.84 18.96 -22.75
CA PHE A 251 -8.32 19.81 -21.68
C PHE A 251 -7.48 21.09 -21.48
N LEU A 252 -6.24 21.13 -22.00
CA LEU A 252 -5.42 22.33 -22.08
C LEU A 252 -4.98 22.59 -23.50
N THR A 253 -4.91 23.87 -23.89
CA THR A 253 -4.33 24.26 -25.19
C THR A 253 -2.80 24.05 -25.18
N ALA A 254 -2.22 23.84 -26.35
CA ALA A 254 -0.76 23.76 -26.49
C ALA A 254 -0.05 25.00 -25.95
N ALA A 255 -0.65 26.18 -26.13
CA ALA A 255 -0.11 27.43 -25.59
C ALA A 255 -0.14 27.46 -24.04
N ALA A 256 -1.22 27.01 -23.42
CA ALA A 256 -1.33 26.89 -21.97
C ALA A 256 -0.34 25.82 -21.44
N GLY A 257 -0.19 24.70 -22.13
CA GLY A 257 0.81 23.67 -21.79
C GLY A 257 2.24 24.19 -21.90
N LYS A 258 2.56 24.95 -22.95
CA LYS A 258 3.86 25.62 -23.07
C LYS A 258 4.10 26.65 -21.97
N SER A 259 3.08 27.40 -21.60
CA SER A 259 3.15 28.35 -20.50
C SER A 259 3.44 27.62 -19.17
N LEU A 260 2.73 26.54 -18.87
CA LEU A 260 3.00 25.70 -17.70
C LEU A 260 4.44 25.15 -17.71
N ASN A 261 4.92 24.71 -18.89
CA ASN A 261 6.28 24.21 -19.06
C ASN A 261 7.36 25.30 -18.97
N GLN A 262 7.04 26.55 -19.26
CA GLN A 262 7.97 27.69 -19.21
C GLN A 262 8.09 28.30 -17.80
N ILE A 263 7.08 28.17 -16.96
CA ILE A 263 7.09 28.71 -15.60
C ILE A 263 8.31 28.23 -14.82
N GLY A 264 8.71 26.95 -14.98
CA GLY A 264 9.93 26.41 -14.36
C GLY A 264 11.26 26.90 -14.95
N ARG A 265 11.27 27.58 -16.12
CA ARG A 265 12.51 28.00 -16.79
C ARG A 265 12.96 29.42 -16.45
N ASN A 266 12.08 30.29 -16.01
CA ASN A 266 12.35 31.74 -15.90
C ASN A 266 12.90 32.19 -14.54
N TRP A 267 13.00 31.32 -13.55
CA TRP A 267 13.56 31.67 -12.26
C TRP A 267 15.03 31.18 -12.20
N GLY A 268 15.95 32.07 -11.98
CA GLY A 268 17.40 31.83 -11.94
C GLY A 268 17.91 30.91 -10.83
N TRP A 269 17.04 30.19 -10.15
CA TRP A 269 17.31 29.32 -9.01
C TRP A 269 17.03 27.82 -9.27
N GLY A 270 17.24 27.36 -10.47
CA GLY A 270 17.14 25.94 -10.78
C GLY A 270 15.80 25.55 -11.42
N ARG A 271 15.88 24.69 -12.40
CA ARG A 271 14.75 24.21 -13.21
C ARG A 271 13.94 23.21 -12.41
N MET A 272 12.77 23.59 -11.91
CA MET A 272 11.76 22.59 -11.55
C MET A 272 11.08 22.11 -12.83
N PRO A 273 11.07 20.81 -13.11
CA PRO A 273 10.29 20.27 -14.21
C PRO A 273 8.82 20.30 -13.83
N ILE A 274 8.07 21.28 -14.32
CA ILE A 274 6.58 21.30 -14.26
C ILE A 274 5.99 20.20 -15.18
N SER A 275 6.85 19.47 -15.82
CA SER A 275 6.58 18.36 -16.72
C SER A 275 5.64 17.27 -16.17
N GLU A 276 5.22 17.38 -14.93
CA GLU A 276 4.67 16.26 -14.19
C GLU A 276 3.22 16.46 -13.72
N MET A 277 2.59 17.54 -14.15
CA MET A 277 1.18 17.81 -13.82
C MET A 277 0.21 16.95 -14.64
N VAL A 278 0.36 15.63 -14.55
CA VAL A 278 -0.62 14.70 -15.10
C VAL A 278 -1.81 14.65 -14.13
N PRO A 279 -3.07 14.84 -14.57
CA PRO A 279 -4.22 14.74 -13.69
C PRO A 279 -4.35 13.35 -13.09
N ALA A 280 -4.83 13.24 -11.87
CA ALA A 280 -5.29 11.96 -11.36
C ALA A 280 -6.45 11.48 -12.24
N ALA A 281 -6.36 10.26 -12.71
CA ALA A 281 -7.32 9.67 -13.64
C ALA A 281 -7.77 8.30 -13.15
N THR A 282 -9.07 8.05 -13.18
CA THR A 282 -9.65 6.76 -12.83
C THR A 282 -10.78 6.42 -13.79
N VAL A 283 -10.98 5.12 -14.03
CA VAL A 283 -12.01 4.61 -14.94
C VAL A 283 -13.03 3.83 -14.14
N ASP A 284 -14.30 4.09 -14.42
CA ASP A 284 -15.42 3.30 -13.92
C ASP A 284 -16.45 3.10 -15.02
N GLY A 285 -16.66 1.85 -15.41
CA GLY A 285 -17.51 1.49 -16.54
C GLY A 285 -17.07 2.14 -17.85
N SER A 286 -17.95 2.95 -18.44
CA SER A 286 -17.71 3.70 -19.68
C SER A 286 -17.22 5.14 -19.45
N ARG A 287 -16.81 5.49 -18.23
CA ARG A 287 -16.42 6.86 -17.90
C ARG A 287 -14.99 6.93 -17.39
N LEU A 288 -14.30 7.96 -17.83
CA LEU A 288 -13.03 8.41 -17.26
C LEU A 288 -13.31 9.64 -16.41
N TYR A 289 -12.85 9.61 -15.18
CA TYR A 289 -12.89 10.75 -14.27
C TYR A 289 -11.49 11.32 -14.10
N LEU A 290 -11.41 12.64 -14.12
CA LEU A 290 -10.16 13.39 -14.00
C LEU A 290 -10.25 14.34 -12.79
N ASN A 291 -9.18 14.41 -12.00
CA ASN A 291 -8.98 15.45 -11.01
C ASN A 291 -7.68 16.20 -11.36
N PHE A 292 -7.84 17.39 -11.90
CA PHE A 292 -6.73 18.26 -12.23
C PHE A 292 -6.66 19.41 -11.23
N VAL A 293 -5.83 19.25 -10.20
CA VAL A 293 -5.57 20.26 -9.16
C VAL A 293 -6.86 20.77 -8.49
N GLY A 294 -7.85 19.87 -8.27
CA GLY A 294 -9.14 20.20 -7.64
C GLY A 294 -10.27 20.52 -8.63
N TYR A 295 -9.98 20.62 -9.93
CA TYR A 295 -11.00 20.65 -10.97
C TYR A 295 -11.31 19.23 -11.43
N HIS A 296 -12.57 18.87 -11.40
CA HIS A 296 -13.05 17.55 -11.76
C HIS A 296 -13.70 17.55 -13.14
N ALA A 297 -13.55 16.48 -13.88
CA ALA A 297 -14.25 16.23 -15.12
C ALA A 297 -14.57 14.76 -15.31
N ALA A 298 -15.63 14.48 -16.06
CA ALA A 298 -15.95 13.15 -16.57
C ALA A 298 -15.97 13.17 -18.10
N VAL A 299 -15.34 12.17 -18.71
CA VAL A 299 -15.25 11.97 -20.16
C VAL A 299 -15.84 10.62 -20.49
N ASP A 300 -16.64 10.54 -21.54
CA ASP A 300 -17.18 9.29 -22.05
C ASP A 300 -16.11 8.54 -22.84
N LEU A 301 -15.80 7.32 -22.41
CA LEU A 301 -14.74 6.49 -23.01
C LEU A 301 -15.06 5.99 -24.41
N THR A 302 -16.34 5.96 -24.80
CA THR A 302 -16.74 5.45 -26.13
C THR A 302 -16.45 6.45 -27.25
N ASN A 303 -16.43 7.75 -26.93
CA ASN A 303 -16.35 8.80 -27.94
C ASN A 303 -15.48 10.01 -27.57
N GLY A 304 -14.89 10.01 -26.37
CA GLY A 304 -14.02 11.09 -25.87
C GLY A 304 -14.74 12.40 -25.56
N LYS A 305 -16.08 12.42 -25.48
CA LYS A 305 -16.83 13.65 -25.19
C LYS A 305 -16.88 13.95 -23.71
N LEU A 306 -16.78 15.25 -23.39
CA LEU A 306 -16.97 15.75 -22.03
C LEU A 306 -18.43 15.50 -21.60
N VAL A 307 -18.61 14.84 -20.46
CA VAL A 307 -19.92 14.62 -19.83
C VAL A 307 -20.27 15.76 -18.89
N TRP A 308 -19.38 16.08 -17.98
CA TRP A 308 -19.48 17.21 -17.06
C TRP A 308 -18.09 17.68 -16.59
N ARG A 309 -18.02 18.90 -16.08
CA ARG A 309 -16.84 19.45 -15.41
C ARG A 309 -17.24 20.38 -14.25
N SER A 310 -16.41 20.50 -13.21
CA SER A 310 -16.64 21.38 -12.07
C SER A 310 -16.16 22.82 -12.30
N GLY A 311 -15.37 23.08 -13.35
CA GLY A 311 -14.85 24.41 -13.69
C GLY A 311 -14.12 24.42 -15.03
N LYS A 312 -13.56 25.56 -15.40
CA LYS A 312 -12.78 25.69 -16.65
C LYS A 312 -11.31 25.35 -16.41
N PHE A 313 -10.78 24.36 -17.11
CA PHE A 313 -9.36 23.99 -17.02
C PHE A 313 -8.41 25.12 -17.46
N HIS A 314 -8.86 26.05 -18.30
CA HIS A 314 -8.08 27.24 -18.68
C HIS A 314 -7.72 28.11 -17.47
N ASP A 315 -8.64 28.24 -16.51
CA ASP A 315 -8.43 29.03 -15.29
C ASP A 315 -7.32 28.42 -14.42
N ILE A 316 -7.09 27.10 -14.51
CA ILE A 316 -5.99 26.42 -13.81
C ILE A 316 -4.63 26.93 -14.30
N ALA A 317 -4.46 27.02 -15.62
CA ALA A 317 -3.20 27.46 -16.19
C ALA A 317 -2.81 28.87 -15.73
N GLN A 318 -3.79 29.79 -15.62
CA GLN A 318 -3.57 31.14 -15.10
C GLN A 318 -3.24 31.11 -13.60
N GLN A 319 -3.97 30.33 -12.81
CA GLN A 319 -3.74 30.26 -11.37
C GLN A 319 -2.44 29.58 -10.99
N LEU A 320 -1.97 28.62 -11.80
CA LEU A 320 -0.70 27.93 -11.60
C LEU A 320 0.51 28.78 -12.03
N GLN A 321 0.32 29.82 -12.85
CA GLN A 321 1.43 30.71 -13.26
C GLN A 321 2.20 31.31 -12.09
N ASP A 322 1.53 31.53 -10.97
CA ASP A 322 2.10 32.17 -9.78
C ASP A 322 2.39 31.19 -8.63
N LYS A 323 2.20 29.84 -8.82
CA LYS A 323 2.08 28.90 -7.70
C LYS A 323 2.80 27.58 -7.94
N TYR A 324 4.08 27.59 -7.67
CA TYR A 324 5.06 26.53 -8.01
C TYR A 324 5.04 25.27 -7.13
N TYR A 325 4.05 25.11 -6.20
CA TYR A 325 4.22 24.20 -5.09
C TYR A 325 3.11 23.13 -4.98
N LEU A 326 2.31 22.96 -6.01
CA LEU A 326 1.28 21.93 -6.02
C LEU A 326 1.75 20.71 -6.79
N PHE A 327 1.72 19.59 -6.15
CA PHE A 327 2.06 18.30 -6.74
C PHE A 327 0.77 17.55 -7.09
N PRO A 328 0.59 17.13 -8.35
CA PRO A 328 -0.64 16.46 -8.80
C PRO A 328 -0.97 15.18 -8.04
N GLU A 329 0.05 14.49 -7.55
CA GLU A 329 -0.12 13.28 -6.73
C GLU A 329 -0.83 13.52 -5.39
N GLN A 330 -0.91 14.76 -4.94
CA GLN A 330 -1.70 15.14 -3.77
C GLN A 330 -3.20 15.11 -4.06
N PHE A 331 -3.57 15.14 -5.33
CA PHE A 331 -4.95 15.09 -5.78
C PHE A 331 -5.28 13.66 -6.16
N ALA A 332 -6.27 13.08 -5.49
CA ALA A 332 -6.71 11.73 -5.77
C ALA A 332 -8.18 11.73 -6.17
N LEU A 333 -8.57 10.72 -6.93
CA LEU A 333 -9.96 10.50 -7.33
C LEU A 333 -10.21 8.99 -7.37
N VAL A 334 -11.15 8.52 -6.55
CA VAL A 334 -11.47 7.11 -6.42
C VAL A 334 -12.97 6.90 -6.58
N PRO A 335 -13.41 5.99 -7.48
CA PRO A 335 -14.82 5.71 -7.68
C PRO A 335 -15.39 4.83 -6.55
N GLY A 336 -16.60 5.20 -6.13
CA GLY A 336 -17.52 4.38 -5.35
C GLY A 336 -18.72 3.97 -6.22
N ASP A 337 -19.76 3.43 -5.62
CA ASP A 337 -21.00 3.08 -6.32
C ASP A 337 -21.83 4.33 -6.59
N GLY A 338 -21.76 4.83 -7.83
CA GLY A 338 -22.46 6.05 -8.29
C GLY A 338 -21.92 7.37 -7.72
N TRP A 339 -20.77 7.36 -7.05
CA TRP A 339 -20.14 8.55 -6.47
C TRP A 339 -18.61 8.46 -6.55
N LEU A 340 -17.94 9.57 -6.26
CA LEU A 340 -16.49 9.68 -6.28
C LEU A 340 -16.00 10.22 -4.93
N ALA A 341 -14.95 9.62 -4.38
CA ALA A 341 -14.15 10.23 -3.34
C ALA A 341 -13.00 11.02 -4.00
N SER A 342 -12.82 12.25 -3.60
CA SER A 342 -11.74 13.09 -4.12
C SER A 342 -10.95 13.75 -3.00
N VAL A 343 -9.63 13.77 -3.17
CA VAL A 343 -8.74 14.65 -2.39
C VAL A 343 -8.47 15.89 -3.24
N PHE A 344 -8.82 17.07 -2.72
CA PHE A 344 -8.75 18.31 -3.48
C PHE A 344 -8.44 19.51 -2.57
N LYS A 345 -8.19 20.64 -3.17
CA LYS A 345 -8.02 21.94 -2.52
C LYS A 345 -8.94 22.92 -3.23
N ASP A 346 -9.36 24.00 -2.55
CA ASP A 346 -10.17 25.04 -3.21
C ASP A 346 -9.44 25.58 -4.45
N PRO A 347 -9.96 25.33 -5.65
CA PRO A 347 -9.29 25.76 -6.87
C PRO A 347 -9.11 27.29 -6.96
N LYS A 348 -9.95 28.07 -6.28
CA LYS A 348 -9.86 29.54 -6.25
C LYS A 348 -8.74 30.03 -5.33
N ASN A 349 -8.29 29.20 -4.42
CA ASN A 349 -7.31 29.53 -3.38
C ASN A 349 -6.06 28.64 -3.42
N LEU A 350 -5.71 28.09 -4.57
CA LEU A 350 -4.56 27.17 -4.72
C LEU A 350 -3.24 27.76 -4.19
N GLY A 351 -3.08 29.09 -4.22
CA GLY A 351 -1.88 29.79 -3.72
C GLY A 351 -1.81 30.01 -2.23
N ASN A 352 -2.86 29.69 -1.50
CA ASN A 352 -2.76 29.73 -0.06
C ASN A 352 -2.15 28.43 0.46
N HIS A 353 -0.85 28.44 0.70
CA HIS A 353 -0.08 27.26 1.13
C HIS A 353 -0.52 26.73 2.50
N GLY A 354 -1.08 27.57 3.36
CA GLY A 354 -1.58 27.18 4.69
C GLY A 354 -2.93 26.46 4.67
N GLN A 355 -3.62 26.39 3.51
CA GLN A 355 -4.89 25.67 3.47
C GLN A 355 -4.69 24.17 3.38
N PRO A 356 -5.45 23.37 4.15
CA PRO A 356 -5.38 21.92 4.10
C PRO A 356 -5.93 21.37 2.78
N PHE A 357 -5.55 20.16 2.45
CA PHE A 357 -6.26 19.35 1.47
C PHE A 357 -7.50 18.74 2.10
N TRP A 358 -8.57 18.67 1.33
CA TRP A 358 -9.86 18.17 1.77
C TRP A 358 -10.21 16.84 1.12
N LEU A 359 -10.96 16.02 1.84
CA LEU A 359 -11.67 14.88 1.31
C LEU A 359 -13.10 15.32 0.98
N GLY A 360 -13.61 14.96 -0.20
CA GLY A 360 -14.99 15.23 -0.58
C GLY A 360 -15.62 14.08 -1.33
N ARG A 361 -16.94 14.03 -1.26
CA ARG A 361 -17.79 13.12 -2.04
C ARG A 361 -18.50 13.89 -3.13
N PHE A 362 -18.50 13.36 -4.34
CA PHE A 362 -19.13 13.95 -5.52
C PHE A 362 -20.03 12.92 -6.20
N ASP A 363 -21.15 13.37 -6.75
CA ASP A 363 -22.01 12.53 -7.59
C ASP A 363 -21.30 12.21 -8.91
N ALA A 364 -21.17 10.94 -9.23
CA ALA A 364 -20.41 10.48 -10.41
C ALA A 364 -21.09 10.85 -11.74
N ALA A 365 -22.41 10.98 -11.76
CA ALA A 365 -23.17 11.27 -12.98
C ALA A 365 -23.13 12.76 -13.34
N SER A 366 -23.10 13.64 -12.35
CA SER A 366 -23.23 15.08 -12.54
C SER A 366 -22.05 15.92 -12.05
N GLY A 367 -21.13 15.34 -11.28
CA GLY A 367 -20.05 16.07 -10.62
C GLY A 367 -20.48 16.99 -9.48
N LYS A 368 -21.73 16.94 -9.05
CA LYS A 368 -22.22 17.77 -7.95
C LYS A 368 -21.57 17.38 -6.64
N PRO A 369 -21.10 18.35 -5.83
CA PRO A 369 -20.54 18.06 -4.51
C PRO A 369 -21.62 17.55 -3.56
N GLY A 370 -21.32 16.52 -2.80
CA GLY A 370 -22.06 16.07 -1.64
C GLY A 370 -21.50 16.73 -0.37
N TRP A 371 -20.81 15.96 0.46
CA TRP A 371 -20.13 16.51 1.64
C TRP A 371 -18.63 16.73 1.38
N SER A 372 -18.01 17.57 2.20
CA SER A 372 -16.56 17.82 2.17
C SER A 372 -16.02 18.01 3.58
N SER A 373 -14.76 17.60 3.81
CA SER A 373 -14.13 17.62 5.13
C SER A 373 -13.95 19.01 5.73
N ASP A 374 -14.00 20.08 4.94
CA ASP A 374 -14.03 21.46 5.42
C ASP A 374 -15.36 21.83 6.10
N SER A 375 -16.45 21.13 5.77
CA SER A 375 -17.77 21.30 6.38
C SER A 375 -18.05 20.35 7.54
N VAL A 376 -17.32 19.22 7.64
CA VAL A 376 -17.48 18.23 8.72
C VAL A 376 -16.57 18.56 9.89
N GLY A 377 -17.13 18.96 11.03
CA GLY A 377 -16.42 19.54 12.16
C GLY A 377 -15.21 18.75 12.66
N ALA A 378 -15.34 17.41 12.79
CA ALA A 378 -14.26 16.54 13.25
C ALA A 378 -13.08 16.43 12.27
N LEU A 379 -13.31 16.67 10.97
CA LEU A 379 -12.30 16.57 9.92
C LEU A 379 -11.51 17.87 9.70
N LYS A 380 -12.02 19.02 10.19
CA LYS A 380 -11.39 20.33 10.00
C LYS A 380 -9.96 20.44 10.55
N ALA A 381 -9.63 19.63 11.56
CA ALA A 381 -8.29 19.63 12.17
C ALA A 381 -7.24 18.89 11.34
N TYR A 382 -7.66 18.26 10.22
CA TYR A 382 -6.80 17.37 9.42
C TYR A 382 -6.58 17.94 8.03
N SER A 383 -5.34 17.79 7.55
CA SER A 383 -5.01 17.93 6.13
C SER A 383 -4.88 16.55 5.51
N ILE A 384 -5.75 16.25 4.58
CA ILE A 384 -5.77 14.93 3.92
C ILE A 384 -4.52 14.73 3.08
N CYS A 385 -3.95 13.53 3.11
CA CYS A 385 -2.79 13.16 2.30
C CYS A 385 -2.94 11.72 1.76
N GLY A 386 -2.40 11.48 0.58
CA GLY A 386 -2.53 10.19 -0.10
C GLY A 386 -3.91 9.92 -0.71
N SER A 387 -4.00 8.83 -1.45
CA SER A 387 -5.26 8.39 -2.06
C SER A 387 -6.18 7.72 -1.04
N PRO A 388 -7.48 8.04 -1.01
CA PRO A 388 -8.43 7.32 -0.20
C PRO A 388 -8.62 5.89 -0.70
N LEU A 389 -8.97 4.99 0.20
CA LEU A 389 -9.41 3.63 -0.08
C LEU A 389 -10.88 3.49 0.29
N ILE A 390 -11.68 2.95 -0.61
CA ILE A 390 -13.11 2.70 -0.37
C ILE A 390 -13.31 1.20 -0.16
N VAL A 391 -13.89 0.81 0.98
CA VAL A 391 -14.32 -0.56 1.25
C VAL A 391 -15.72 -0.53 1.85
N GLY A 392 -16.70 -1.05 1.11
CA GLY A 392 -18.10 -0.99 1.52
C GLY A 392 -18.62 0.43 1.68
N ASP A 393 -19.15 0.74 2.85
CA ASP A 393 -19.69 2.04 3.24
C ASP A 393 -18.67 2.98 3.91
N ARG A 394 -17.38 2.61 3.90
CA ARG A 394 -16.30 3.36 4.56
C ARG A 394 -15.27 3.87 3.57
N ILE A 395 -14.78 5.06 3.83
CA ILE A 395 -13.62 5.65 3.20
C ILE A 395 -12.49 5.67 4.23
N TYR A 396 -11.37 5.05 3.89
CA TYR A 396 -10.15 5.10 4.68
C TYR A 396 -9.19 6.09 4.04
N VAL A 397 -8.66 7.01 4.84
CA VAL A 397 -7.78 8.06 4.33
C VAL A 397 -6.73 8.44 5.37
N THR A 398 -5.52 8.71 4.90
CA THR A 398 -4.45 9.26 5.73
C THR A 398 -4.57 10.78 5.80
N ALA A 399 -4.22 11.33 6.95
CA ALA A 399 -4.27 12.76 7.17
C ALA A 399 -3.16 13.22 8.13
N ASN A 400 -2.63 14.40 7.87
CA ASN A 400 -1.69 15.07 8.75
C ASN A 400 -2.44 15.99 9.72
N LYS A 401 -2.02 15.96 10.98
CA LYS A 401 -2.37 16.94 11.98
C LYS A 401 -1.09 17.61 12.45
N THR A 402 -1.06 18.94 12.35
CA THR A 402 0.13 19.71 12.69
C THR A 402 -0.17 20.60 13.87
N ASP A 403 0.43 20.27 15.01
CA ASP A 403 0.52 21.14 16.17
C ASP A 403 2.00 21.55 16.33
N ASN A 404 2.74 20.93 17.26
CA ASN A 404 4.19 21.13 17.44
C ASN A 404 5.02 20.22 16.51
N GLN A 405 4.46 19.09 16.11
CA GLN A 405 5.03 18.10 15.20
C GLN A 405 3.96 17.67 14.20
N THR A 406 4.39 17.14 13.08
CA THR A 406 3.46 16.55 12.13
C THR A 406 3.17 15.11 12.51
N GLU A 407 1.95 14.89 12.93
CA GLU A 407 1.40 13.57 13.22
C GLU A 407 0.69 13.02 11.98
N LEU A 408 0.97 11.78 11.63
CA LEU A 408 0.22 11.05 10.60
C LEU A 408 -0.87 10.22 11.26
N HIS A 409 -2.08 10.39 10.79
CA HIS A 409 -3.26 9.68 11.23
C HIS A 409 -3.88 8.89 10.09
N LEU A 410 -4.52 7.77 10.43
CA LEU A 410 -5.46 7.06 9.56
C LEU A 410 -6.87 7.28 10.09
N LEU A 411 -7.78 7.65 9.22
CA LEU A 411 -9.19 7.88 9.55
C LEU A 411 -10.07 6.90 8.78
N ALA A 412 -11.08 6.34 9.44
CA ALA A 412 -12.22 5.72 8.79
C ALA A 412 -13.40 6.70 8.84
N VAL A 413 -13.95 6.97 7.67
CA VAL A 413 -15.02 7.97 7.47
C VAL A 413 -16.20 7.29 6.79
N GLY A 414 -17.42 7.59 7.26
CA GLY A 414 -18.64 7.12 6.61
C GLY A 414 -18.77 7.72 5.20
N ALA A 415 -18.95 6.88 4.19
CA ALA A 415 -19.02 7.33 2.81
C ALA A 415 -20.23 8.23 2.54
N THR A 416 -21.34 8.04 3.27
CA THR A 416 -22.60 8.77 3.05
C THR A 416 -22.57 10.19 3.62
N ASP A 417 -22.05 10.35 4.83
CA ASP A 417 -22.18 11.58 5.63
C ASP A 417 -20.85 12.24 6.02
N GLY A 418 -19.74 11.60 5.72
CA GLY A 418 -18.41 12.09 6.10
C GLY A 418 -18.09 11.99 7.59
N ARG A 419 -18.94 11.32 8.40
CA ARG A 419 -18.72 11.18 9.83
C ARG A 419 -17.49 10.32 10.11
N VAL A 420 -16.60 10.77 10.99
CA VAL A 420 -15.46 9.98 11.47
C VAL A 420 -15.98 8.81 12.32
N ILE A 421 -15.64 7.59 11.92
CA ILE A 421 -15.97 6.34 12.62
C ILE A 421 -14.92 6.07 13.69
N TRP A 422 -13.65 6.13 13.28
CA TRP A 422 -12.51 6.04 14.18
C TRP A 422 -11.29 6.77 13.58
N THR A 423 -10.32 7.07 14.45
CA THR A 423 -9.05 7.71 14.08
C THR A 423 -7.92 6.98 14.79
N THR A 424 -6.84 6.71 14.07
CA THR A 424 -5.64 6.05 14.59
C THR A 424 -4.42 6.93 14.37
N HIS A 425 -3.70 7.28 15.42
CA HIS A 425 -2.40 7.90 15.33
C HIS A 425 -1.37 6.85 14.90
N LEU A 426 -0.80 7.00 13.70
CA LEU A 426 0.18 6.08 13.14
C LEU A 426 1.60 6.37 13.65
N GLY A 427 1.91 7.63 13.84
CA GLY A 427 3.23 8.08 14.29
C GLY A 427 3.56 9.49 13.85
N THR A 428 4.83 9.85 14.01
CA THR A 428 5.36 11.18 13.66
C THR A 428 6.45 11.05 12.60
N SER A 429 6.44 11.96 11.64
CA SER A 429 7.52 12.06 10.66
C SER A 429 8.58 13.06 11.15
N GLN A 430 9.85 12.68 11.04
CA GLN A 430 10.99 13.57 11.31
C GLN A 430 11.29 14.52 10.14
N VAL A 431 10.55 14.44 9.05
CA VAL A 431 10.71 15.39 7.94
C VAL A 431 10.18 16.73 8.40
N ASP A 432 11.09 17.69 8.58
CA ASP A 432 10.74 19.05 8.96
C ASP A 432 9.83 19.71 7.92
N GLN A 433 8.57 19.91 8.30
CA GLN A 433 7.57 20.51 7.43
C GLN A 433 7.76 22.02 7.25
N SER A 434 8.51 22.70 8.10
CA SER A 434 8.78 24.14 7.95
C SER A 434 9.55 24.46 6.67
N GLN A 435 10.25 23.47 6.11
CA GLN A 435 10.92 23.56 4.82
C GLN A 435 10.08 23.03 3.64
N MET A 436 8.83 22.68 3.86
CA MET A 436 7.93 22.04 2.88
C MET A 436 7.44 22.95 1.76
N TYR A 437 7.65 24.25 1.84
CA TYR A 437 7.23 25.17 0.76
C TYR A 437 7.73 24.76 -0.64
N TYR A 438 8.76 23.91 -0.70
CA TYR A 438 9.44 23.54 -1.93
C TYR A 438 9.66 22.03 -2.09
N ARG A 439 9.03 21.19 -1.25
CA ARG A 439 9.33 19.75 -1.23
C ARG A 439 8.10 18.91 -1.51
N ARG A 440 8.26 17.89 -2.34
CA ARG A 440 7.29 16.81 -2.46
C ARG A 440 7.09 16.17 -1.09
N THR A 441 5.87 16.19 -0.62
CA THR A 441 5.50 15.44 0.57
C THR A 441 5.31 13.98 0.20
N ALA A 442 5.76 13.09 1.08
CA ALA A 442 5.39 11.70 0.98
C ALA A 442 3.86 11.57 0.89
N GLN A 443 3.38 10.77 -0.06
CA GLN A 443 1.96 10.50 -0.26
C GLN A 443 1.67 9.08 0.25
N PRO A 444 1.21 8.93 1.50
CA PRO A 444 0.91 7.61 2.05
C PRO A 444 -0.07 6.87 1.15
N SER A 445 0.13 5.57 1.03
CA SER A 445 -0.78 4.68 0.32
C SER A 445 -1.38 3.66 1.26
N ILE A 446 -2.64 3.32 1.02
CA ILE A 446 -3.41 2.40 1.83
C ILE A 446 -3.72 1.17 0.98
N LEU A 447 -3.44 0.00 1.51
CA LEU A 447 -3.78 -1.29 0.93
C LEU A 447 -4.69 -2.06 1.88
N HIS A 448 -5.66 -2.74 1.35
CA HIS A 448 -6.53 -3.64 2.10
C HIS A 448 -6.14 -5.09 1.85
N TYR A 449 -5.95 -5.86 2.90
CA TYR A 449 -5.73 -7.30 2.82
C TYR A 449 -6.23 -8.01 4.10
N GLY A 450 -7.12 -8.95 3.92
CA GLY A 450 -7.82 -9.60 5.04
C GLY A 450 -8.71 -8.63 5.80
N ASP A 451 -8.52 -8.54 7.10
CA ASP A 451 -9.22 -7.60 8.00
C ASP A 451 -8.33 -6.41 8.41
N ALA A 452 -7.23 -6.20 7.71
CA ALA A 452 -6.25 -5.16 8.01
C ALA A 452 -6.05 -4.19 6.84
N LEU A 453 -5.69 -2.98 7.21
CA LEU A 453 -5.19 -1.94 6.33
C LEU A 453 -3.68 -1.83 6.53
N PHE A 454 -2.96 -1.75 5.43
CA PHE A 454 -1.51 -1.56 5.42
C PHE A 454 -1.20 -0.19 4.85
N ILE A 455 -0.57 0.64 5.65
CA ILE A 455 -0.29 2.03 5.32
C ILE A 455 1.21 2.17 5.12
N ASP A 456 1.61 2.34 3.86
CA ASP A 456 2.96 2.76 3.51
C ASP A 456 3.04 4.28 3.63
N THR A 457 3.81 4.77 4.58
CA THR A 457 3.96 6.21 4.79
C THR A 457 4.85 6.87 3.74
N GLN A 458 5.52 6.08 2.89
CA GLN A 458 6.58 6.50 1.96
C GLN A 458 7.74 7.25 2.63
N GLY A 459 7.56 7.66 3.86
CA GLY A 459 8.54 8.34 4.71
C GLY A 459 9.31 7.40 5.64
N GLY A 460 9.34 6.10 5.37
CA GLY A 460 10.13 5.12 6.12
C GLY A 460 9.35 4.30 7.14
N GLY A 461 8.02 4.36 7.14
CA GLY A 461 7.15 3.56 7.99
C GLY A 461 6.12 2.76 7.20
N LEU A 462 5.91 1.50 7.57
CA LEU A 462 4.79 0.66 7.15
C LEU A 462 3.99 0.28 8.39
N ALA A 463 2.70 0.63 8.42
CA ALA A 463 1.81 0.33 9.53
C ALA A 463 0.76 -0.69 9.15
N ALA A 464 0.43 -1.62 10.04
CA ALA A 464 -0.75 -2.48 9.93
C ALA A 464 -1.80 -2.05 10.94
N VAL A 465 -3.02 -1.80 10.48
CA VAL A 465 -4.13 -1.30 11.29
C VAL A 465 -5.36 -2.18 11.07
N GLY A 466 -6.04 -2.56 12.15
CA GLY A 466 -7.30 -3.28 12.07
C GLY A 466 -8.38 -2.45 11.41
N MET A 467 -9.07 -3.01 10.43
CA MET A 467 -10.03 -2.28 9.60
C MET A 467 -11.30 -1.89 10.36
N ASP A 468 -11.72 -2.68 11.33
CA ASP A 468 -12.99 -2.47 12.02
C ASP A 468 -12.90 -1.40 13.12
N LYS A 469 -11.89 -1.48 13.97
CA LYS A 469 -11.73 -0.62 15.16
C LYS A 469 -10.56 0.37 15.06
N GLY A 470 -9.72 0.25 14.05
CA GLY A 470 -8.57 1.11 13.87
C GLY A 470 -7.40 0.83 14.82
N GLU A 471 -7.32 -0.34 15.45
CA GLU A 471 -6.19 -0.67 16.32
C GLU A 471 -4.89 -0.81 15.52
N LEU A 472 -3.83 -0.14 15.97
CA LEU A 472 -2.50 -0.27 15.37
C LEU A 472 -1.90 -1.62 15.77
N ARG A 473 -1.82 -2.55 14.80
CA ARG A 473 -1.39 -3.94 15.02
C ARG A 473 0.12 -4.07 15.07
N TRP A 474 0.83 -3.40 14.16
CA TRP A 474 2.29 -3.36 14.15
C TRP A 474 2.78 -2.23 13.23
N GLY A 475 4.06 -1.89 13.38
CA GLY A 475 4.79 -0.97 12.53
C GLY A 475 6.13 -1.56 12.09
N PHE A 476 6.61 -1.20 10.91
CA PHE A 476 7.92 -1.57 10.38
C PHE A 476 8.63 -0.34 9.85
N ASN A 477 9.87 -0.13 10.28
CA ASN A 477 10.72 0.94 9.78
C ASN A 477 11.61 0.45 8.65
N TYR A 478 11.57 1.13 7.52
CA TYR A 478 12.45 0.91 6.38
C TYR A 478 13.21 2.19 6.03
N GLU A 479 14.28 2.06 5.24
CA GLU A 479 15.10 3.19 4.86
C GLU A 479 14.32 4.17 3.99
N ALA A 480 14.35 5.43 4.37
CA ALA A 480 13.91 6.55 3.55
C ALA A 480 14.89 7.71 3.74
N GLU A 481 15.14 8.47 2.70
CA GLU A 481 16.05 9.60 2.72
C GLU A 481 15.26 10.90 2.64
N ALA A 482 15.47 11.80 3.60
CA ALA A 482 14.90 13.13 3.54
C ALA A 482 15.46 13.88 2.33
N PRO A 483 14.66 14.70 1.63
CA PRO A 483 15.18 15.57 0.59
C PRO A 483 16.30 16.45 1.15
N SER A 484 17.53 16.35 0.57
CA SER A 484 18.68 17.15 1.01
C SER A 484 18.67 18.54 0.38
N GLN A 485 19.49 19.46 0.92
CA GLN A 485 19.69 20.79 0.31
C GLN A 485 20.27 20.71 -1.11
N GLU A 486 20.93 19.62 -1.49
CA GLU A 486 21.41 19.39 -2.86
C GLU A 486 20.29 19.40 -3.91
N TYR A 487 19.06 19.16 -3.47
CA TYR A 487 17.85 19.27 -4.30
C TYR A 487 17.70 20.65 -4.96
N TRP A 488 18.14 21.71 -4.30
CA TRP A 488 18.10 23.08 -4.83
C TRP A 488 19.06 23.29 -6.01
N ASN A 489 20.14 22.51 -6.04
CA ASN A 489 21.18 22.64 -7.04
C ASN A 489 21.03 21.66 -8.22
N ASN A 490 20.17 20.65 -8.08
CA ASN A 490 19.95 19.63 -9.11
C ASN A 490 18.47 19.32 -9.32
N PRO A 491 17.80 20.03 -10.23
CA PRO A 491 16.37 19.85 -10.51
C PRO A 491 16.00 18.45 -11.05
N ASN A 492 16.97 17.68 -11.52
CA ASN A 492 16.76 16.31 -11.98
C ASN A 492 16.59 15.30 -10.82
N LEU A 493 16.91 15.68 -9.58
CA LEU A 493 16.68 14.87 -8.39
C LEU A 493 15.21 14.85 -7.93
N GLY A 494 14.34 15.64 -8.55
CA GLY A 494 12.92 15.77 -8.18
C GLY A 494 12.00 14.62 -8.58
N LEU A 495 12.49 13.66 -9.33
CA LEU A 495 11.69 12.60 -9.95
C LEU A 495 11.62 11.30 -9.13
N GLU A 496 12.18 11.31 -7.95
CA GLU A 496 12.29 10.11 -7.11
C GLU A 496 11.03 9.87 -6.29
N THR A 497 9.97 9.44 -6.96
CA THR A 497 8.77 8.97 -6.26
C THR A 497 8.96 7.55 -5.76
N SER A 498 8.42 7.28 -4.59
CA SER A 498 8.09 5.92 -4.21
C SER A 498 6.74 5.58 -4.84
N GLY A 499 6.66 4.48 -5.55
CA GLY A 499 5.37 3.94 -6.01
C GLY A 499 4.56 3.42 -4.84
N ALA A 500 3.26 3.20 -5.08
CA ALA A 500 2.46 2.42 -4.15
C ALA A 500 3.11 1.04 -3.95
N PRO A 501 3.08 0.48 -2.74
CA PRO A 501 3.59 -0.85 -2.48
C PRO A 501 2.79 -1.90 -3.26
N VAL A 502 3.44 -3.01 -3.60
CA VAL A 502 2.83 -4.10 -4.36
C VAL A 502 2.64 -5.29 -3.44
N LEU A 503 1.41 -5.78 -3.36
CA LEU A 503 1.06 -6.97 -2.60
C LEU A 503 1.03 -8.20 -3.50
N HIS A 504 1.71 -9.27 -3.09
CA HIS A 504 1.66 -10.55 -3.78
C HIS A 504 1.82 -11.69 -2.77
N ASN A 505 0.86 -12.62 -2.77
CA ASN A 505 0.86 -13.82 -1.90
C ASN A 505 1.16 -13.53 -0.41
N GLY A 506 0.51 -12.49 0.16
CA GLY A 506 0.70 -12.10 1.55
C GLY A 506 2.04 -11.42 1.88
N VAL A 507 2.88 -11.19 0.87
CA VAL A 507 4.12 -10.41 0.98
C VAL A 507 3.93 -9.03 0.36
N LEU A 508 4.26 -8.00 1.13
CA LEU A 508 4.19 -6.62 0.67
C LEU A 508 5.59 -6.12 0.32
N TYR A 509 5.72 -5.60 -0.89
CA TYR A 509 6.97 -5.04 -1.41
C TYR A 509 6.93 -3.53 -1.28
N VAL A 510 7.79 -2.97 -0.43
CA VAL A 510 7.84 -1.54 -0.13
C VAL A 510 9.23 -0.97 -0.40
N LYS A 511 9.25 0.26 -0.88
CA LYS A 511 10.46 1.05 -1.07
C LYS A 511 10.20 2.46 -0.59
N GLY A 512 11.04 2.96 0.29
CA GLY A 512 10.94 4.34 0.75
C GLY A 512 11.29 5.36 -0.34
N MET A 513 10.77 6.56 -0.16
CA MET A 513 11.15 7.69 -1.00
C MET A 513 12.68 7.86 -0.98
N ARG A 514 13.30 7.96 -2.16
CA ARG A 514 14.75 8.06 -2.35
C ARG A 514 15.60 6.93 -1.75
N SER A 515 14.97 5.88 -1.22
CA SER A 515 15.68 4.71 -0.73
C SER A 515 16.35 3.93 -1.87
N THR A 516 17.50 3.35 -1.59
CA THR A 516 18.15 2.37 -2.45
C THR A 516 17.78 0.93 -2.09
N ARG A 517 16.78 0.75 -1.22
CA ARG A 517 16.38 -0.54 -0.67
C ARG A 517 14.93 -0.87 -0.98
N LEU A 518 14.70 -2.02 -1.58
CA LEU A 518 13.40 -2.65 -1.72
C LEU A 518 13.26 -3.74 -0.65
N CYS A 519 12.21 -3.64 0.17
CA CYS A 519 11.92 -4.58 1.25
C CYS A 519 10.73 -5.46 0.89
N ALA A 520 10.81 -6.76 1.17
CA ALA A 520 9.72 -7.71 1.12
C ALA A 520 9.29 -8.06 2.56
N VAL A 521 8.06 -7.75 2.93
CA VAL A 521 7.51 -7.91 4.28
C VAL A 521 6.38 -8.91 4.27
N ASP A 522 6.51 -10.01 5.03
CA ASP A 522 5.42 -10.96 5.28
C ASP A 522 4.43 -10.31 6.25
N LEU A 523 3.21 -10.10 5.77
CA LEU A 523 2.17 -9.37 6.50
C LEU A 523 1.62 -10.17 7.68
N ALA A 524 1.50 -11.48 7.53
CA ALA A 524 0.97 -12.36 8.57
C ALA A 524 1.98 -12.61 9.69
N ALA A 525 3.28 -12.72 9.32
CA ALA A 525 4.34 -12.95 10.28
C ALA A 525 4.89 -11.66 10.91
N ALA A 526 4.53 -10.49 10.38
CA ALA A 526 5.16 -9.21 10.69
C ALA A 526 6.71 -9.36 10.67
N LYS A 527 7.24 -9.82 9.55
CA LYS A 527 8.66 -10.17 9.39
C LYS A 527 9.20 -9.71 8.05
N LEU A 528 10.42 -9.18 8.06
CA LEU A 528 11.19 -8.93 6.84
C LEU A 528 11.62 -10.27 6.22
N VAL A 529 11.16 -10.53 5.00
CA VAL A 529 11.53 -11.75 4.25
C VAL A 529 12.91 -11.57 3.63
N TRP A 530 13.09 -10.46 2.91
CA TRP A 530 14.37 -10.04 2.34
C TRP A 530 14.38 -8.53 2.05
N GLU A 531 15.57 -8.03 1.85
CA GLU A 531 15.86 -6.66 1.44
C GLU A 531 16.97 -6.69 0.41
N ARG A 532 16.83 -5.87 -0.66
CA ARG A 532 17.84 -5.82 -1.71
C ARG A 532 18.09 -4.40 -2.21
N PRO A 533 19.29 -4.12 -2.73
CA PRO A 533 19.59 -2.86 -3.40
C PRO A 533 18.79 -2.71 -4.71
N VAL A 534 18.28 -1.51 -4.94
CA VAL A 534 17.63 -1.08 -6.18
C VAL A 534 18.05 0.35 -6.51
N SER A 535 17.78 0.83 -7.72
CA SER A 535 17.99 2.25 -8.06
C SER A 535 17.16 3.17 -7.17
N LYS A 536 17.67 4.37 -6.85
CA LYS A 536 16.90 5.41 -6.14
C LYS A 536 15.61 5.75 -6.87
N SER A 537 15.65 5.81 -8.20
CA SER A 537 14.47 6.07 -9.05
C SER A 537 13.54 4.87 -9.21
N ALA A 538 13.90 3.67 -8.75
CA ALA A 538 13.08 2.48 -8.92
C ALA A 538 11.75 2.60 -8.19
N VAL A 539 10.67 2.22 -8.88
CA VAL A 539 9.30 2.20 -8.40
C VAL A 539 8.71 0.82 -8.69
N ALA A 540 8.16 0.15 -7.69
CA ALA A 540 7.46 -1.11 -7.93
C ALA A 540 6.17 -0.85 -8.72
N LEU A 541 5.97 -1.56 -9.82
CA LEU A 541 4.85 -1.36 -10.73
C LEU A 541 3.83 -2.48 -10.66
N SER A 542 4.29 -3.72 -10.80
CA SER A 542 3.42 -4.90 -10.81
C SER A 542 4.23 -6.17 -10.59
N ILE A 543 3.53 -7.25 -10.25
CA ILE A 543 4.07 -8.61 -10.21
C ILE A 543 3.25 -9.47 -11.16
N ASP A 544 3.95 -10.28 -11.96
CA ASP A 544 3.39 -11.28 -12.84
C ASP A 544 4.10 -12.63 -12.60
N GLY A 545 3.38 -13.56 -12.01
CA GLY A 545 3.97 -14.84 -11.60
C GLY A 545 5.14 -14.65 -10.64
N GLN A 546 6.34 -14.93 -11.13
CA GLN A 546 7.59 -14.83 -10.35
C GLN A 546 8.37 -13.54 -10.63
N HIS A 547 7.90 -12.69 -11.52
CA HIS A 547 8.63 -11.49 -11.94
C HIS A 547 7.97 -10.22 -11.41
N MET A 548 8.77 -9.38 -10.78
CA MET A 548 8.39 -8.03 -10.42
C MET A 548 8.94 -7.04 -11.45
N LEU A 549 8.07 -6.16 -11.94
CA LEU A 549 8.47 -5.02 -12.77
C LEU A 549 8.75 -3.81 -11.90
N LEU A 550 9.91 -3.20 -12.11
CA LEU A 550 10.32 -1.96 -11.49
C LEU A 550 10.50 -0.90 -12.59
N GLY A 551 9.85 0.26 -12.41
CA GLY A 551 10.04 1.44 -13.24
C GLY A 551 11.06 2.39 -12.64
N GLY A 552 11.43 3.41 -13.39
CA GLY A 552 12.39 4.45 -13.00
C GLY A 552 13.15 4.95 -14.23
N ASP A 553 14.43 5.25 -14.08
CA ASP A 553 15.31 5.59 -15.22
C ASP A 553 15.46 4.41 -16.19
N GLU A 554 15.26 3.23 -15.67
CA GLU A 554 15.24 1.97 -16.41
C GLU A 554 13.99 1.18 -16.01
N LEU A 555 13.39 0.51 -16.98
CA LEU A 555 12.38 -0.51 -16.70
C LEU A 555 13.11 -1.84 -16.51
N THR A 556 12.89 -2.50 -15.38
CA THR A 556 13.59 -3.72 -15.02
C THR A 556 12.63 -4.82 -14.61
N ALA A 557 12.96 -6.07 -14.91
CA ALA A 557 12.28 -7.25 -14.37
C ALA A 557 13.17 -7.95 -13.37
N LEU A 558 12.61 -8.25 -12.20
CA LEU A 558 13.25 -8.91 -11.09
C LEU A 558 12.59 -10.26 -10.82
N ASP A 559 13.36 -11.35 -10.78
CA ASP A 559 12.88 -12.66 -10.31
C ASP A 559 12.76 -12.65 -8.78
N LEU A 560 11.56 -12.90 -8.26
CA LEU A 560 11.26 -12.86 -6.83
C LEU A 560 11.84 -14.05 -6.05
N ASN A 561 12.07 -15.20 -6.69
CA ASN A 561 12.56 -16.40 -6.00
C ASN A 561 14.06 -16.30 -5.68
N ASN A 562 14.85 -15.88 -6.68
CA ASN A 562 16.31 -15.79 -6.54
C ASN A 562 16.79 -14.34 -6.39
N GLN A 563 15.87 -13.35 -6.49
CA GLN A 563 16.14 -11.92 -6.37
C GLN A 563 17.14 -11.39 -7.42
N ARG A 564 17.24 -12.05 -8.58
CA ARG A 564 18.13 -11.65 -9.67
C ARG A 564 17.42 -10.78 -10.70
N LEU A 565 18.18 -9.88 -11.29
CA LEU A 565 17.73 -9.12 -12.44
C LEU A 565 17.58 -10.08 -13.63
N VAL A 566 16.40 -10.07 -14.25
CA VAL A 566 16.11 -10.85 -15.46
C VAL A 566 16.54 -10.05 -16.69
N TRP A 567 16.06 -8.81 -16.79
CA TRP A 567 16.44 -7.86 -17.83
C TRP A 567 16.29 -6.41 -17.34
N ALA A 568 16.95 -5.49 -18.04
CA ALA A 568 16.83 -4.04 -17.84
C ALA A 568 16.81 -3.31 -19.18
N THR A 569 15.85 -2.41 -19.36
CA THR A 569 15.71 -1.61 -20.58
C THR A 569 15.66 -0.14 -20.24
N ARG A 570 16.63 0.62 -20.76
CA ARG A 570 16.68 2.06 -20.60
C ARG A 570 15.75 2.73 -21.59
N LEU A 571 14.82 3.51 -21.09
CA LEU A 571 13.89 4.28 -21.91
C LEU A 571 14.34 5.74 -22.00
N PRO A 572 14.41 6.32 -23.21
CA PRO A 572 14.85 7.69 -23.38
C PRO A 572 13.84 8.64 -22.73
N LEU A 573 14.32 9.45 -21.81
CA LEU A 573 13.53 10.49 -21.12
C LEU A 573 12.32 9.91 -20.35
N ALA A 574 12.42 8.70 -19.80
CA ALA A 574 11.44 8.23 -18.86
C ALA A 574 11.47 9.14 -17.63
N THR A 575 10.41 9.88 -17.42
CA THR A 575 10.20 10.59 -16.16
C THR A 575 9.64 9.58 -15.15
N GLY A 576 10.07 9.62 -13.90
CA GLY A 576 9.64 8.65 -12.87
C GLY A 576 8.11 8.61 -12.58
N TRP A 577 7.33 9.41 -13.30
CA TRP A 577 5.87 9.54 -13.18
C TRP A 577 5.08 8.69 -14.15
N THR A 578 5.75 8.12 -15.14
CA THR A 578 5.04 7.34 -16.13
C THR A 578 4.67 5.98 -15.54
N ARG A 579 3.37 5.69 -15.43
CA ARG A 579 2.89 4.37 -15.08
C ARG A 579 2.63 3.58 -16.35
N PRO A 580 3.38 2.50 -16.60
CA PRO A 580 3.13 1.63 -17.72
C PRO A 580 1.88 0.78 -17.48
N ALA A 581 1.25 0.36 -18.56
CA ALA A 581 0.29 -0.71 -18.54
C ALA A 581 0.95 -2.03 -18.92
N VAL A 582 0.55 -3.12 -18.27
CA VAL A 582 1.10 -4.46 -18.46
C VAL A 582 0.00 -5.40 -18.93
N THR A 583 0.27 -6.15 -19.99
CA THR A 583 -0.60 -7.19 -20.55
C THR A 583 0.08 -8.56 -20.44
N LYS A 584 -0.52 -9.59 -21.05
CA LYS A 584 0.04 -10.95 -21.00
C LYS A 584 1.50 -11.01 -21.44
N ASN A 585 1.85 -10.39 -22.57
CA ASN A 585 3.19 -10.48 -23.15
C ASN A 585 3.86 -9.13 -23.37
N ARG A 586 3.18 -8.00 -23.11
CA ARG A 586 3.67 -6.66 -23.47
C ARG A 586 3.60 -5.67 -22.33
N ILE A 587 4.44 -4.64 -22.43
CA ILE A 587 4.45 -3.47 -21.56
C ILE A 587 4.31 -2.22 -22.43
N TYR A 588 3.41 -1.33 -22.05
CA TYR A 588 3.13 -0.07 -22.76
C TYR A 588 3.56 1.10 -21.88
N GLN A 589 4.60 1.79 -22.28
CA GLN A 589 5.18 2.91 -21.55
C GLN A 589 5.01 4.21 -22.32
N PHE A 590 4.26 5.15 -21.78
CA PHE A 590 4.07 6.46 -22.41
C PHE A 590 5.21 7.41 -22.03
N THR A 591 5.86 7.99 -23.04
CA THR A 591 7.00 8.89 -22.91
C THR A 591 6.79 10.13 -23.79
N PRO A 592 7.64 11.18 -23.68
CA PRO A 592 7.59 12.33 -24.60
C PRO A 592 7.78 11.98 -26.08
N ARG A 593 8.28 10.79 -26.39
CA ARG A 593 8.50 10.33 -27.77
C ARG A 593 7.34 9.49 -28.31
N GLY A 594 6.36 9.17 -27.50
CA GLY A 594 5.25 8.27 -27.80
C GLY A 594 5.14 7.10 -26.84
N ILE A 595 4.38 6.10 -27.23
CA ILE A 595 4.15 4.88 -26.42
C ILE A 595 5.16 3.82 -26.88
N PHE A 596 6.10 3.48 -26.01
CA PHE A 596 6.95 2.32 -26.20
C PHE A 596 6.17 1.05 -25.91
N VAL A 597 6.21 0.11 -26.84
CA VAL A 597 5.70 -1.25 -26.67
C VAL A 597 6.91 -2.17 -26.49
N LEU A 598 6.99 -2.83 -25.35
CA LEU A 598 8.10 -3.71 -24.99
C LEU A 598 7.60 -5.14 -24.84
N ASP A 599 8.46 -6.09 -25.20
CA ASP A 599 8.27 -7.49 -24.83
C ASP A 599 8.50 -7.66 -23.31
N LYS A 600 7.54 -8.29 -22.64
CA LYS A 600 7.59 -8.45 -21.18
C LYS A 600 8.66 -9.46 -20.73
N GLN A 601 9.02 -10.44 -21.57
CA GLN A 601 9.94 -11.50 -21.18
C GLN A 601 11.41 -11.07 -21.18
N ASN A 602 11.79 -10.22 -22.14
CA ASN A 602 13.18 -9.84 -22.37
C ASN A 602 13.43 -8.32 -22.35
N GLY A 603 12.34 -7.50 -22.29
CA GLY A 603 12.43 -6.04 -22.30
C GLY A 603 12.74 -5.42 -23.66
N ASP A 604 12.74 -6.21 -24.74
CA ASP A 604 13.01 -5.73 -26.09
C ASP A 604 11.91 -4.79 -26.59
N ARG A 605 12.33 -3.76 -27.32
CA ARG A 605 11.39 -2.84 -27.95
C ARG A 605 10.75 -3.50 -29.18
N LEU A 606 9.42 -3.60 -29.16
CA LEU A 606 8.60 -4.12 -30.27
C LEU A 606 8.11 -3.00 -31.21
N ALA A 607 7.68 -1.86 -30.65
CA ALA A 607 7.15 -0.72 -31.41
C ALA A 607 7.33 0.60 -30.65
N LEU A 608 7.16 1.72 -31.37
CA LEU A 608 7.03 3.07 -30.82
C LEU A 608 5.87 3.78 -31.50
N ALA A 609 4.69 3.71 -30.91
CA ALA A 609 3.52 4.42 -31.43
C ALA A 609 3.71 5.94 -31.19
N ARG A 610 3.84 6.67 -32.27
CA ARG A 610 3.97 8.14 -32.24
C ARG A 610 2.56 8.72 -32.24
N GLY A 611 2.03 9.00 -31.06
CA GLY A 611 0.71 9.61 -30.92
C GLY A 611 0.67 11.07 -31.40
N ALA A 612 -0.55 11.57 -31.58
CA ALA A 612 -0.81 12.94 -32.01
C ALA A 612 -0.31 14.01 -31.03
N ASP A 613 0.15 13.64 -29.84
CA ASP A 613 0.47 14.56 -28.73
C ASP A 613 1.97 14.63 -28.44
N LEU A 614 2.75 14.95 -29.48
CA LEU A 614 4.21 15.14 -29.41
C LEU A 614 4.63 16.31 -28.48
N GLU A 615 3.67 17.13 -28.03
CA GLU A 615 3.94 18.25 -27.12
C GLU A 615 3.83 17.84 -25.64
N SER A 616 3.33 16.62 -25.36
CA SER A 616 3.24 16.11 -23.99
C SER A 616 4.58 15.59 -23.48
N LEU A 617 4.72 15.58 -22.18
CA LEU A 617 5.93 15.11 -21.50
C LEU A 617 5.85 13.64 -21.05
N GLY A 618 4.89 12.90 -21.60
CA GLY A 618 4.53 11.57 -21.18
C GLY A 618 3.38 11.58 -20.18
N GLY A 619 3.17 10.50 -19.48
CA GLY A 619 2.08 10.36 -18.54
C GLY A 619 1.77 8.92 -18.18
N MET A 620 0.53 8.63 -17.78
CA MET A 620 0.10 7.28 -17.46
C MET A 620 -0.56 6.59 -18.63
N VAL A 621 -0.51 5.26 -18.64
CA VAL A 621 -1.24 4.40 -19.54
C VAL A 621 -2.29 3.63 -18.74
N ILE A 622 -3.54 3.64 -19.20
CA ILE A 622 -4.66 2.93 -18.58
C ILE A 622 -5.26 1.99 -19.62
N LEU A 623 -5.36 0.71 -19.28
CA LEU A 623 -6.05 -0.28 -20.12
C LEU A 623 -7.52 -0.31 -19.73
N THR A 624 -8.39 -0.26 -20.75
CA THR A 624 -9.84 -0.33 -20.57
C THR A 624 -10.43 -1.30 -21.59
N GLN A 625 -11.68 -1.68 -21.40
CA GLN A 625 -12.44 -2.43 -22.41
C GLN A 625 -12.74 -1.63 -23.70
N HIS A 626 -12.56 -0.30 -23.69
CA HIS A 626 -12.81 0.59 -24.82
C HIS A 626 -11.54 0.94 -25.60
N GLY A 627 -10.38 0.74 -25.03
CA GLY A 627 -9.10 1.07 -25.64
C GLY A 627 -7.96 1.23 -24.64
N LEU A 628 -6.78 1.49 -25.17
CA LEU A 628 -5.63 1.93 -24.41
C LEU A 628 -5.68 3.45 -24.32
N LEU A 629 -5.75 3.97 -23.10
CA LEU A 629 -5.74 5.40 -22.84
C LEU A 629 -4.33 5.86 -22.47
N THR A 630 -3.93 7.00 -23.01
CA THR A 630 -2.81 7.79 -22.47
C THR A 630 -3.38 9.04 -21.82
N VAL A 631 -2.91 9.34 -20.61
CA VAL A 631 -3.28 10.56 -19.88
C VAL A 631 -2.02 11.38 -19.70
N SER A 632 -1.97 12.53 -20.34
CA SER A 632 -0.86 13.48 -20.26
C SER A 632 -1.27 14.74 -19.46
N ASN A 633 -0.37 15.68 -19.37
CA ASN A 633 -0.66 17.02 -18.82
C ASN A 633 -1.55 17.89 -19.75
N LEU A 634 -1.83 17.47 -20.98
CA LEU A 634 -2.58 18.24 -21.98
C LEU A 634 -3.87 17.58 -22.40
N ALA A 635 -3.87 16.25 -22.50
CA ALA A 635 -4.96 15.52 -23.12
C ALA A 635 -5.07 14.10 -22.62
N VAL A 636 -6.24 13.52 -22.84
CA VAL A 636 -6.46 12.07 -22.83
C VAL A 636 -6.62 11.61 -24.27
N THR A 637 -5.89 10.56 -24.64
CA THR A 637 -5.93 9.98 -25.98
C THR A 637 -6.26 8.49 -25.88
N CYS A 638 -7.21 8.01 -26.69
CA CYS A 638 -7.63 6.61 -26.73
C CYS A 638 -7.16 5.94 -28.02
N TYR A 639 -6.53 4.79 -27.89
CA TYR A 639 -6.09 3.94 -28.99
C TYR A 639 -6.93 2.66 -29.07
N PRO A 640 -7.20 2.11 -30.28
CA PRO A 640 -8.04 0.93 -30.45
C PRO A 640 -7.39 -0.33 -29.84
N LEU A 641 -8.23 -1.27 -29.40
CA LEU A 641 -7.79 -2.59 -28.90
C LEU A 641 -7.37 -3.55 -30.02
N SER A 642 -7.84 -3.33 -31.23
CA SER A 642 -7.52 -4.13 -32.43
C SER A 642 -7.04 -3.22 -33.55
N PRO A 643 -6.17 -3.71 -34.47
CA PRO A 643 -5.80 -2.92 -35.62
C PRO A 643 -7.07 -2.56 -36.38
N THR A 644 -7.34 -1.29 -36.57
CA THR A 644 -8.32 -0.84 -37.53
C THR A 644 -7.81 -1.22 -38.92
N THR A 645 -8.37 -2.24 -39.55
CA THR A 645 -8.17 -2.48 -40.99
C THR A 645 -8.60 -1.21 -41.69
N SER A 646 -7.64 -0.48 -42.24
CA SER A 646 -7.84 0.73 -43.02
C SER A 646 -8.52 0.37 -44.35
N THR A 647 -9.84 0.18 -44.32
CA THR A 647 -10.72 0.17 -45.48
C THR A 647 -12.04 0.87 -45.15
N ALA A 648 -11.95 2.09 -44.67
CA ALA A 648 -13.03 3.07 -44.76
C ALA A 648 -12.36 4.44 -44.83
N GLN A 649 -12.65 5.14 -45.90
CA GLN A 649 -12.27 6.51 -46.16
C GLN A 649 -12.27 7.34 -44.89
N ALA A 650 -11.17 8.01 -44.64
CA ALA A 650 -11.05 9.06 -43.67
C ALA A 650 -12.13 10.12 -43.91
N SER A 651 -13.31 9.91 -43.38
CA SER A 651 -14.14 11.03 -42.95
C SER A 651 -13.35 11.66 -41.84
N ALA A 652 -12.71 12.77 -42.10
CA ALA A 652 -11.95 13.56 -41.16
C ALA A 652 -12.84 13.77 -39.92
N ALA A 653 -12.57 12.99 -38.89
CA ALA A 653 -13.10 13.34 -37.58
C ALA A 653 -12.55 14.73 -37.27
N PRO A 654 -13.36 15.69 -36.80
CA PRO A 654 -12.92 17.03 -36.56
C PRO A 654 -11.82 16.99 -35.50
N VAL A 655 -10.60 17.29 -35.94
CA VAL A 655 -9.44 17.49 -35.10
C VAL A 655 -9.79 18.62 -34.13
N GLY A 656 -9.92 18.29 -32.85
CA GLY A 656 -9.95 19.28 -31.79
C GLY A 656 -11.32 19.95 -31.56
N GLN A 657 -12.23 19.27 -30.89
CA GLN A 657 -13.14 20.04 -30.04
C GLN A 657 -12.37 20.49 -28.80
N THR A 658 -11.81 21.70 -28.82
CA THR A 658 -11.54 22.44 -27.60
C THR A 658 -12.89 22.57 -26.88
N ALA A 659 -12.91 22.27 -25.58
CA ALA A 659 -14.09 22.55 -24.78
C ALA A 659 -14.50 24.01 -25.04
N PRO A 660 -15.76 24.32 -25.37
CA PRO A 660 -16.17 25.70 -25.63
C PRO A 660 -15.83 26.58 -24.43
N GLU A 661 -15.30 27.76 -24.71
CA GLU A 661 -14.91 28.79 -23.75
C GLU A 661 -16.03 29.13 -22.75
#